data_eb6ca0f093e16f1ade4eb3bfa1c7f291
#
_entry.id   eb6ca0f093e16f1ade4eb3bfa1c7f291
#
_cell.length_a   1.000
_cell.length_b   1.000
_cell.length_c   1.000
_cell.angle_alpha   90.00
_cell.angle_beta   90.00
_cell.angle_gamma   90.00
#
_symmetry.space_group_name_H-M   'P 1'
#
loop_
_entity.id
_entity.type
_entity.pdbx_description
1 polymer ?
#
loop_
_entity_poly.entity_id
_entity_poly.type
_entity_poly.pdbx_seq_one_letter_code
_entity_poly.pdbx_strand_id
1 'polypeptide(L)'
;MNISYNWLKEYLDFDLEPEEVAAALTSIGLETGGVEEVQTIKGGLEGLVIGEVLTCEEHPNSDHLHITTVNVGGEAPLQIVCGAPNVAAGQKVVVAVNGTKLYDGDECFTIKRSKIRGVESNGMICAEDEIGIGTDHNGIIVLPADAVVGTLAKDYYNVKSDYVLEVDITPNRVDATSNFGVARDLAAYLKQNGKPAELRRPSVDAFKIDDETPGVEVVVENTEACPRYSGVTIKGVTVKESPEWLQNRLRVIGLRPINNVVDITNFILHELGQPLHSFDASKIKGNKVIVKAAEAGTKFVTLDGVERTLTDRDLMICNVEEPMCIGGVFGGLDSGVTEETTDVFLESACFHPTWIRKTARRFGLNTDASFRFERGLDPNNTMYVLKRAALLIQELAGGKITGAVQDVYPAVAEPYTVEVTYEKINTLIGKDIPVETVKSILASLEMEIVSETAEGLTLHVPVYRIDVQRDVDVIEDILRIYGYNNVEFSDNVKSNLSYQTPTDRSWKLQNLISEQLCGCGFNEIMNNSLTRSAYYTDLSVYPEAHCVMLMNPLSADLNCMRQTLLFGGLESIEHNMKRKNGNVRFYEFGNCYDYNIDNKKEDETLAQFSEDYRLGIWVAGNRVENNWAHPDEKSSVYELKAYVENILARLGVDMKRVIFGNLTNDIYSSGLSITTGSGRQLGTMGIVSKKLRKMLDIDMEVYYAELSWTQLMKEIKKAKVTFSEISKFPAVKRDLALLLDKSVQFSEVEKIAKDSDRKLLKEVSLFDVYEGKNLPAGKKSYAVSFFMQDESKTLNDKQIDAIMKKIQTNLEQKLGAQLR
;
A
#
# COMPACT_ATOMS: atom_id res chain seq x y z
N MET A 1 -5.28 -12.78 -9.44
CA MET A 1 -5.67 -14.20 -9.46
C MET A 1 -6.26 -14.53 -10.82
N ASN A 2 -5.87 -15.67 -11.39
CA ASN A 2 -6.34 -16.09 -12.72
C ASN A 2 -7.66 -16.84 -12.62
N ILE A 3 -8.68 -16.34 -13.31
CA ILE A 3 -10.03 -16.90 -13.38
C ILE A 3 -10.28 -17.34 -14.82
N SER A 4 -10.69 -18.62 -15.00
CA SER A 4 -11.04 -19.14 -16.30
C SER A 4 -12.49 -18.79 -16.65
N TYR A 5 -12.69 -18.15 -17.80
CA TYR A 5 -14.00 -17.81 -18.32
C TYR A 5 -14.87 -19.04 -18.61
N ASN A 6 -14.29 -20.11 -19.22
CA ASN A 6 -15.01 -21.35 -19.46
C ASN A 6 -15.37 -22.06 -18.15
N TRP A 7 -14.56 -21.91 -17.11
CA TRP A 7 -14.85 -22.48 -15.80
C TRP A 7 -15.99 -21.73 -15.10
N LEU A 8 -16.06 -20.39 -15.23
CA LEU A 8 -17.23 -19.63 -14.74
C LEU A 8 -18.54 -20.10 -15.38
N LYS A 9 -18.53 -20.45 -16.68
CA LYS A 9 -19.71 -20.96 -17.40
C LYS A 9 -20.23 -22.34 -16.90
N GLU A 10 -19.42 -23.10 -16.18
CA GLU A 10 -19.88 -24.32 -15.53
C GLU A 10 -20.80 -24.04 -14.34
N TYR A 11 -20.61 -22.93 -13.66
CA TYR A 11 -21.42 -22.54 -12.50
C TYR A 11 -22.58 -21.64 -12.85
N LEU A 12 -22.51 -20.92 -13.97
CA LEU A 12 -23.42 -19.82 -14.28
C LEU A 12 -23.65 -19.75 -15.79
N ASP A 13 -24.89 -19.77 -16.23
CA ASP A 13 -25.24 -19.54 -17.63
C ASP A 13 -25.28 -18.04 -17.91
N PHE A 14 -24.47 -17.58 -18.86
CA PHE A 14 -24.43 -16.18 -19.31
C PHE A 14 -23.92 -16.09 -20.75
N ASP A 15 -24.34 -15.02 -21.45
CA ASP A 15 -23.97 -14.73 -22.84
C ASP A 15 -23.01 -13.54 -22.98
N LEU A 16 -22.42 -13.08 -21.86
CA LEU A 16 -21.43 -12.01 -21.90
C LEU A 16 -20.13 -12.49 -22.51
N GLU A 17 -19.52 -11.69 -23.36
CA GLU A 17 -18.16 -11.91 -23.87
C GLU A 17 -17.13 -11.73 -22.75
N PRO A 18 -15.88 -12.26 -22.90
CA PRO A 18 -14.86 -12.18 -21.83
C PRO A 18 -14.58 -10.75 -21.34
N GLU A 19 -14.50 -9.77 -22.25
CA GLU A 19 -14.29 -8.35 -21.92
C GLU A 19 -15.50 -7.75 -21.19
N GLU A 20 -16.71 -8.19 -21.51
CA GLU A 20 -17.92 -7.74 -20.81
C GLU A 20 -17.98 -8.32 -19.40
N VAL A 21 -17.52 -9.57 -19.20
CA VAL A 21 -17.37 -10.17 -17.86
C VAL A 21 -16.34 -9.40 -17.05
N ALA A 22 -15.18 -9.06 -17.64
CA ALA A 22 -14.15 -8.25 -16.99
C ALA A 22 -14.68 -6.88 -16.54
N ALA A 23 -15.44 -6.20 -17.40
CA ALA A 23 -16.07 -4.94 -17.09
C ALA A 23 -17.12 -5.07 -15.98
N ALA A 24 -17.93 -6.15 -16.02
CA ALA A 24 -18.92 -6.44 -14.99
C ALA A 24 -18.26 -6.68 -13.62
N LEU A 25 -17.24 -7.52 -13.55
CA LEU A 25 -16.47 -7.80 -12.33
C LEU A 25 -15.84 -6.53 -11.75
N THR A 26 -15.19 -5.73 -12.58
CA THR A 26 -14.61 -4.45 -12.17
C THR A 26 -15.67 -3.51 -11.60
N SER A 27 -16.86 -3.46 -12.23
CA SER A 27 -17.95 -2.58 -11.78
C SER A 27 -18.50 -2.92 -10.38
N ILE A 28 -18.34 -4.18 -9.95
CA ILE A 28 -18.78 -4.66 -8.63
C ILE A 28 -17.63 -4.83 -7.63
N GLY A 29 -16.46 -4.27 -7.92
CA GLY A 29 -15.30 -4.22 -7.01
C GLY A 29 -14.33 -5.41 -7.10
N LEU A 30 -14.45 -6.24 -8.15
CA LEU A 30 -13.46 -7.26 -8.50
C LEU A 30 -12.67 -6.78 -9.73
N GLU A 31 -11.70 -5.88 -9.50
CA GLU A 31 -10.93 -5.25 -10.57
C GLU A 31 -10.25 -6.30 -11.46
N THR A 32 -10.49 -6.20 -12.76
CA THR A 32 -9.88 -7.09 -13.75
C THR A 32 -8.81 -6.34 -14.53
N GLY A 33 -7.53 -6.70 -14.32
CA GLY A 33 -6.36 -6.06 -14.93
C GLY A 33 -6.15 -6.42 -16.38
N GLY A 34 -6.62 -7.61 -16.82
CA GLY A 34 -6.46 -8.08 -18.20
C GLY A 34 -7.36 -9.26 -18.54
N VAL A 35 -7.54 -9.47 -19.84
CA VAL A 35 -8.17 -10.65 -20.42
C VAL A 35 -7.21 -11.24 -21.44
N GLU A 36 -6.81 -12.48 -21.26
CA GLU A 36 -5.87 -13.16 -22.15
C GLU A 36 -6.49 -14.44 -22.70
N GLU A 37 -6.43 -14.65 -24.03
CA GLU A 37 -6.80 -15.92 -24.64
C GLU A 37 -5.69 -16.95 -24.45
N VAL A 38 -6.00 -18.05 -23.78
CA VAL A 38 -5.10 -19.18 -23.56
C VAL A 38 -5.58 -20.38 -24.39
N GLN A 39 -4.75 -20.81 -25.29
CA GLN A 39 -5.03 -21.95 -26.15
C GLN A 39 -4.37 -23.20 -25.56
N THR A 40 -5.06 -24.36 -25.61
CA THR A 40 -4.52 -25.64 -25.10
C THR A 40 -3.25 -26.06 -25.84
N ILE A 41 -3.11 -25.63 -27.10
CA ILE A 41 -1.91 -25.78 -27.91
C ILE A 41 -1.51 -24.41 -28.39
N LYS A 42 -0.27 -23.97 -28.15
CA LYS A 42 0.23 -22.64 -28.51
C LYS A 42 0.08 -22.37 -30.01
N GLY A 43 -0.59 -21.28 -30.35
CA GLY A 43 -0.90 -20.93 -31.74
C GLY A 43 -2.17 -21.60 -32.31
N GLY A 44 -2.89 -22.37 -31.49
CA GLY A 44 -4.21 -22.92 -31.81
C GLY A 44 -4.26 -23.83 -33.05
N LEU A 45 -3.14 -24.36 -33.49
CA LEU A 45 -2.98 -25.09 -34.75
C LEU A 45 -3.50 -24.31 -35.98
N GLU A 46 -3.45 -23.00 -35.94
CA GLU A 46 -3.88 -22.12 -37.03
C GLU A 46 -3.01 -22.33 -38.29
N GLY A 47 -3.63 -22.52 -39.44
CA GLY A 47 -2.92 -22.72 -40.71
C GLY A 47 -2.43 -24.17 -40.91
N LEU A 48 -2.70 -25.08 -39.96
CA LEU A 48 -2.43 -26.51 -40.11
C LEU A 48 -3.68 -27.22 -40.65
N VAL A 49 -3.49 -28.10 -41.62
CA VAL A 49 -4.57 -28.83 -42.26
C VAL A 49 -4.24 -30.32 -42.40
N ILE A 50 -5.24 -31.17 -42.44
CA ILE A 50 -5.08 -32.60 -42.71
C ILE A 50 -4.86 -32.79 -44.21
N GLY A 51 -3.76 -33.41 -44.58
CA GLY A 51 -3.39 -33.69 -45.98
C GLY A 51 -3.28 -35.21 -46.25
N GLU A 52 -3.24 -35.57 -47.52
CA GLU A 52 -2.93 -36.90 -48.00
C GLU A 52 -1.69 -36.84 -48.93
N VAL A 53 -0.72 -37.64 -48.64
CA VAL A 53 0.47 -37.79 -49.46
C VAL A 53 0.10 -38.63 -50.70
N LEU A 54 0.00 -37.97 -51.85
CA LEU A 54 -0.36 -38.66 -53.13
C LEU A 54 0.82 -39.42 -53.73
N THR A 55 2.01 -38.76 -53.75
CA THR A 55 3.26 -39.35 -54.23
C THR A 55 4.40 -39.08 -53.25
N CYS A 56 5.36 -39.98 -53.20
CA CYS A 56 6.57 -39.85 -52.41
C CYS A 56 7.74 -40.39 -53.23
N GLU A 57 8.66 -39.53 -53.69
CA GLU A 57 9.79 -39.85 -54.51
C GLU A 57 11.09 -39.45 -53.84
N GLU A 58 12.22 -40.13 -54.16
CA GLU A 58 13.52 -39.79 -53.61
C GLU A 58 13.99 -38.42 -54.18
N HIS A 59 14.63 -37.64 -53.33
CA HIS A 59 15.14 -36.32 -53.74
C HIS A 59 16.43 -36.48 -54.54
N PRO A 60 16.52 -35.92 -55.80
CA PRO A 60 17.66 -36.17 -56.70
C PRO A 60 19.04 -35.74 -56.18
N ASN A 61 19.07 -34.84 -55.17
CA ASN A 61 20.29 -34.32 -54.57
C ASN A 61 20.41 -34.63 -53.06
N SER A 62 19.76 -35.70 -52.61
CA SER A 62 19.80 -36.06 -51.16
C SER A 62 19.42 -37.54 -50.99
N ASP A 63 20.09 -38.19 -50.06
CA ASP A 63 19.91 -39.58 -49.65
C ASP A 63 18.87 -39.81 -48.53
N HIS A 64 18.33 -38.73 -47.94
CA HIS A 64 17.38 -38.80 -46.85
C HIS A 64 16.16 -37.83 -47.02
N LEU A 65 16.11 -37.07 -48.13
CA LEU A 65 14.96 -36.23 -48.42
C LEU A 65 14.05 -36.89 -49.46
N HIS A 66 12.75 -36.65 -49.32
CA HIS A 66 11.73 -37.08 -50.23
C HIS A 66 10.97 -35.88 -50.78
N ILE A 67 10.61 -35.95 -52.04
CA ILE A 67 9.72 -35.00 -52.71
C ILE A 67 8.33 -35.61 -52.66
N THR A 68 7.41 -34.94 -51.96
CA THR A 68 6.05 -35.38 -51.81
C THR A 68 5.08 -34.47 -52.52
N THR A 69 4.01 -35.03 -53.06
CA THR A 69 2.84 -34.28 -53.54
C THR A 69 1.72 -34.53 -52.55
N VAL A 70 1.24 -33.47 -51.88
CA VAL A 70 0.27 -33.60 -50.79
C VAL A 70 -1.03 -32.88 -51.14
N ASN A 71 -2.14 -33.60 -51.14
CA ASN A 71 -3.48 -33.04 -51.25
C ASN A 71 -3.91 -32.48 -49.89
N VAL A 72 -4.12 -31.18 -49.77
CA VAL A 72 -4.59 -30.49 -48.54
C VAL A 72 -6.04 -30.00 -48.65
N GLY A 73 -6.79 -30.51 -49.66
CA GLY A 73 -8.19 -30.13 -49.91
C GLY A 73 -8.34 -28.82 -50.71
N GLY A 74 -7.24 -28.23 -51.19
CA GLY A 74 -7.22 -27.04 -52.02
C GLY A 74 -7.40 -27.33 -53.51
N GLU A 75 -7.34 -26.28 -54.37
CA GLU A 75 -7.51 -26.40 -55.83
C GLU A 75 -6.42 -27.24 -56.51
N ALA A 76 -5.22 -27.29 -55.97
CA ALA A 76 -4.10 -28.10 -56.47
C ALA A 76 -3.28 -28.68 -55.30
N PRO A 77 -2.73 -29.89 -55.47
CA PRO A 77 -1.84 -30.50 -54.49
C PRO A 77 -0.55 -29.64 -54.27
N LEU A 78 0.00 -29.68 -53.08
CA LEU A 78 1.23 -28.97 -52.71
C LEU A 78 2.45 -29.90 -52.91
N GLN A 79 3.51 -29.40 -53.50
CA GLN A 79 4.82 -30.06 -53.48
C GLN A 79 5.52 -29.70 -52.20
N ILE A 80 5.90 -30.69 -51.40
CA ILE A 80 6.59 -30.50 -50.12
C ILE A 80 7.79 -31.41 -50.07
N VAL A 81 8.94 -30.90 -49.68
CA VAL A 81 10.16 -31.67 -49.43
C VAL A 81 10.15 -32.06 -47.96
N CYS A 82 10.18 -33.34 -47.66
CA CYS A 82 10.13 -33.93 -46.34
C CYS A 82 11.40 -34.73 -46.02
N GLY A 83 11.96 -34.57 -44.82
CA GLY A 83 13.16 -35.32 -44.36
C GLY A 83 12.82 -36.45 -43.41
N ALA A 84 11.57 -36.65 -43.08
CA ALA A 84 11.19 -37.67 -42.11
C ALA A 84 11.31 -39.09 -42.70
N PRO A 85 11.87 -40.06 -41.96
CA PRO A 85 12.12 -41.41 -42.46
C PRO A 85 10.84 -42.22 -42.63
N ASN A 86 9.74 -41.81 -42.02
CA ASN A 86 8.45 -42.53 -42.03
C ASN A 86 7.46 -42.00 -43.09
N VAL A 87 7.84 -41.03 -43.95
CA VAL A 87 6.94 -40.49 -44.95
C VAL A 87 6.72 -41.48 -46.11
N ALA A 88 5.45 -41.71 -46.50
CA ALA A 88 5.12 -42.61 -47.60
C ALA A 88 3.82 -42.18 -48.33
N ALA A 89 3.66 -42.56 -49.57
CA ALA A 89 2.43 -42.31 -50.35
C ALA A 89 1.22 -43.02 -49.72
N GLY A 90 0.06 -42.42 -49.72
CA GLY A 90 -1.19 -42.89 -49.15
C GLY A 90 -1.41 -42.53 -47.71
N GLN A 91 -0.45 -41.91 -47.02
CA GLN A 91 -0.59 -41.52 -45.63
C GLN A 91 -1.41 -40.22 -45.47
N LYS A 92 -2.21 -40.20 -44.41
CA LYS A 92 -2.84 -38.95 -43.90
C LYS A 92 -1.89 -38.30 -42.95
N VAL A 93 -1.64 -37.02 -43.13
CA VAL A 93 -0.61 -36.27 -42.40
C VAL A 93 -1.10 -34.87 -41.98
N VAL A 94 -0.43 -34.25 -41.06
CA VAL A 94 -0.66 -32.85 -40.70
C VAL A 94 0.30 -31.95 -41.46
N VAL A 95 -0.24 -30.95 -42.16
CA VAL A 95 0.49 -30.08 -43.07
C VAL A 95 0.38 -28.63 -42.63
N ALA A 96 1.50 -27.98 -42.38
CA ALA A 96 1.63 -26.52 -42.24
C ALA A 96 1.73 -25.89 -43.62
N VAL A 97 0.70 -25.12 -44.02
CA VAL A 97 0.70 -24.41 -45.31
C VAL A 97 1.52 -23.11 -45.20
N ASN A 98 1.81 -22.48 -46.38
CA ASN A 98 2.52 -21.19 -46.35
C ASN A 98 1.79 -20.14 -45.52
N GLY A 99 2.49 -19.48 -44.64
CA GLY A 99 1.96 -18.47 -43.70
C GLY A 99 1.67 -19.02 -42.29
N THR A 100 1.65 -20.34 -42.12
CA THR A 100 1.49 -20.96 -40.82
C THR A 100 2.62 -20.58 -39.87
N LYS A 101 2.28 -20.23 -38.64
CA LYS A 101 3.24 -20.01 -37.55
C LYS A 101 3.35 -21.27 -36.70
N LEU A 102 4.54 -21.77 -36.52
CA LEU A 102 4.85 -22.85 -35.62
C LEU A 102 5.65 -22.31 -34.44
N TYR A 103 5.53 -22.94 -33.28
CA TYR A 103 6.09 -22.46 -32.01
C TYR A 103 7.02 -23.53 -31.41
N ASP A 104 8.21 -23.07 -30.98
CA ASP A 104 9.13 -23.86 -30.17
C ASP A 104 9.39 -23.07 -28.89
N GLY A 105 8.74 -23.46 -27.79
CA GLY A 105 8.72 -22.68 -26.55
C GLY A 105 8.20 -21.26 -26.80
N ASP A 106 9.01 -20.23 -26.56
CA ASP A 106 8.64 -18.83 -26.79
C ASP A 106 9.03 -18.32 -28.18
N GLU A 107 9.78 -19.09 -28.94
CA GLU A 107 10.16 -18.74 -30.29
C GLU A 107 9.07 -19.14 -31.30
N CYS A 108 8.90 -18.34 -32.33
CA CYS A 108 7.96 -18.65 -33.39
C CYS A 108 8.62 -18.47 -34.76
N PHE A 109 8.37 -19.41 -35.68
CA PHE A 109 8.80 -19.31 -37.06
C PHE A 109 7.63 -19.48 -38.02
N THR A 110 7.69 -18.79 -39.14
CA THR A 110 6.61 -18.81 -40.16
C THR A 110 7.03 -19.66 -41.35
N ILE A 111 6.20 -20.64 -41.73
CA ILE A 111 6.38 -21.46 -42.88
C ILE A 111 6.29 -20.58 -44.15
N LYS A 112 7.30 -20.64 -44.98
CA LYS A 112 7.38 -19.91 -46.25
C LYS A 112 7.77 -20.83 -47.38
N ARG A 113 7.29 -20.49 -48.59
CA ARG A 113 7.78 -21.13 -49.81
C ARG A 113 9.30 -21.06 -49.84
N SER A 114 9.96 -22.16 -49.94
CA SER A 114 11.42 -22.28 -49.89
C SER A 114 11.95 -23.23 -50.97
N LYS A 115 13.25 -23.14 -51.24
CA LYS A 115 13.94 -24.14 -52.09
C LYS A 115 14.88 -24.94 -51.25
N ILE A 116 14.61 -26.27 -51.13
CA ILE A 116 15.41 -27.21 -50.39
C ILE A 116 16.27 -28.00 -51.38
N ARG A 117 17.55 -27.85 -51.32
CA ARG A 117 18.54 -28.44 -52.30
C ARG A 117 18.13 -28.33 -53.77
N GLY A 118 17.51 -27.18 -54.13
CA GLY A 118 17.11 -26.86 -55.53
C GLY A 118 15.66 -27.20 -55.86
N VAL A 119 14.96 -27.94 -55.05
CA VAL A 119 13.53 -28.30 -55.23
C VAL A 119 12.63 -27.41 -54.40
N GLU A 120 11.52 -26.92 -54.98
CA GLU A 120 10.56 -26.07 -54.28
C GLU A 120 9.76 -26.85 -53.25
N SER A 121 9.61 -26.29 -52.05
CA SER A 121 8.73 -26.77 -51.00
C SER A 121 7.70 -25.70 -50.64
N ASN A 122 6.40 -26.05 -50.69
CA ASN A 122 5.28 -25.11 -50.48
C ASN A 122 4.52 -25.43 -49.19
N GLY A 123 5.23 -25.80 -48.13
CA GLY A 123 4.69 -26.20 -46.87
C GLY A 123 5.63 -27.11 -46.13
N MET A 124 5.16 -27.66 -45.01
CA MET A 124 5.89 -28.62 -44.18
C MET A 124 4.92 -29.65 -43.66
N ILE A 125 5.34 -30.93 -43.71
CA ILE A 125 4.62 -32.04 -43.03
C ILE A 125 5.18 -32.09 -41.61
N CYS A 126 4.35 -32.07 -40.59
CA CYS A 126 4.77 -31.83 -39.22
C CYS A 126 4.91 -33.08 -38.36
N ALA A 127 5.84 -33.05 -37.40
CA ALA A 127 5.94 -33.98 -36.28
C ALA A 127 5.09 -33.52 -35.10
N GLU A 128 4.95 -34.35 -34.07
CA GLU A 128 4.14 -34.05 -32.89
C GLU A 128 4.67 -32.85 -32.09
N ASP A 129 6.00 -32.82 -31.86
CA ASP A 129 6.66 -31.77 -31.14
C ASP A 129 6.64 -30.40 -31.86
N GLU A 130 6.69 -30.43 -33.20
CA GLU A 130 6.66 -29.22 -34.04
C GLU A 130 5.34 -28.46 -33.97
N ILE A 131 4.25 -29.16 -33.65
CA ILE A 131 2.92 -28.56 -33.50
C ILE A 131 2.39 -28.58 -32.06
N GLY A 132 3.20 -29.07 -31.12
CA GLY A 132 2.90 -29.03 -29.69
C GLY A 132 1.82 -29.98 -29.21
N ILE A 133 1.56 -31.08 -29.94
CA ILE A 133 0.60 -32.11 -29.51
C ILE A 133 1.25 -33.30 -28.82
N GLY A 134 2.56 -33.44 -28.87
CA GLY A 134 3.33 -34.50 -28.24
C GLY A 134 4.81 -34.15 -28.17
N THR A 135 5.65 -35.14 -27.87
CA THR A 135 7.12 -34.98 -27.72
C THR A 135 7.92 -35.78 -28.73
N ASP A 136 7.26 -36.54 -29.62
CA ASP A 136 7.93 -37.38 -30.61
C ASP A 136 8.43 -36.56 -31.80
N HIS A 137 9.77 -36.66 -32.05
CA HIS A 137 10.46 -36.01 -33.16
C HIS A 137 11.03 -37.02 -34.15
N ASN A 138 10.77 -38.33 -33.97
CA ASN A 138 11.39 -39.37 -34.80
C ASN A 138 10.77 -39.49 -36.17
N GLY A 139 9.66 -38.80 -36.46
CA GLY A 139 8.99 -38.78 -37.74
C GLY A 139 7.77 -37.87 -37.78
N ILE A 140 7.16 -37.80 -38.98
CA ILE A 140 5.93 -37.05 -39.15
C ILE A 140 4.73 -37.77 -38.49
N ILE A 141 3.70 -36.99 -38.17
CA ILE A 141 2.42 -37.51 -37.69
C ILE A 141 1.73 -38.25 -38.83
N VAL A 142 1.42 -39.56 -38.61
CA VAL A 142 0.62 -40.35 -39.51
C VAL A 142 -0.74 -40.59 -38.89
N LEU A 143 -1.77 -39.99 -39.46
CA LEU A 143 -3.14 -40.07 -38.98
C LEU A 143 -3.84 -41.34 -39.45
N PRO A 144 -4.93 -41.76 -38.78
CA PRO A 144 -5.82 -42.86 -39.25
C PRO A 144 -6.32 -42.61 -40.65
N ALA A 145 -6.56 -43.67 -41.42
CA ALA A 145 -6.96 -43.62 -42.83
C ALA A 145 -8.32 -42.93 -43.09
N ASP A 146 -9.17 -42.86 -42.07
CA ASP A 146 -10.47 -42.18 -42.07
C ASP A 146 -10.41 -40.69 -41.83
N ALA A 147 -9.21 -40.12 -41.51
CA ALA A 147 -9.03 -38.69 -41.37
C ALA A 147 -9.39 -37.93 -42.67
N VAL A 148 -10.25 -36.92 -42.56
CA VAL A 148 -10.80 -36.22 -43.72
C VAL A 148 -9.83 -35.17 -44.20
N VAL A 149 -9.38 -35.25 -45.45
CA VAL A 149 -8.47 -34.31 -46.09
C VAL A 149 -9.11 -32.93 -46.19
N GLY A 150 -8.33 -31.89 -45.90
CA GLY A 150 -8.80 -30.51 -45.89
C GLY A 150 -9.43 -30.03 -44.57
N THR A 151 -9.64 -30.94 -43.60
CA THR A 151 -10.05 -30.55 -42.23
C THR A 151 -8.96 -29.73 -41.59
N LEU A 152 -9.31 -28.64 -40.90
CA LEU A 152 -8.35 -27.89 -40.12
C LEU A 152 -7.84 -28.73 -38.94
N ALA A 153 -6.54 -28.70 -38.69
CA ALA A 153 -5.96 -29.49 -37.59
C ALA A 153 -6.57 -29.10 -36.23
N LYS A 154 -6.91 -27.84 -36.03
CA LYS A 154 -7.61 -27.40 -34.82
C LYS A 154 -8.94 -28.11 -34.57
N ASP A 155 -9.70 -28.37 -35.63
CA ASP A 155 -10.98 -29.06 -35.52
C ASP A 155 -10.79 -30.57 -35.33
N TYR A 156 -9.78 -31.14 -35.99
CA TYR A 156 -9.44 -32.56 -35.85
C TYR A 156 -8.96 -32.89 -34.41
N TYR A 157 -8.09 -32.06 -33.86
CA TYR A 157 -7.58 -32.23 -32.50
C TYR A 157 -8.46 -31.58 -31.43
N ASN A 158 -9.62 -31.04 -31.82
CA ASN A 158 -10.56 -30.38 -30.89
C ASN A 158 -9.86 -29.39 -29.98
N VAL A 159 -8.99 -28.53 -30.58
CA VAL A 159 -8.26 -27.49 -29.83
C VAL A 159 -9.26 -26.54 -29.24
N LYS A 160 -9.20 -26.39 -27.93
CA LYS A 160 -10.07 -25.48 -27.18
C LYS A 160 -9.26 -24.25 -26.78
N SER A 161 -9.87 -23.09 -26.90
CA SER A 161 -9.39 -21.85 -26.26
C SER A 161 -10.20 -21.56 -25.02
N ASP A 162 -9.56 -20.92 -24.06
CA ASP A 162 -10.19 -20.36 -22.88
C ASP A 162 -9.70 -18.91 -22.73
N TYR A 163 -10.44 -18.12 -21.98
CA TYR A 163 -9.99 -16.77 -21.61
C TYR A 163 -9.68 -16.72 -20.13
N VAL A 164 -8.55 -16.14 -19.80
CA VAL A 164 -8.14 -15.90 -18.42
C VAL A 164 -8.38 -14.45 -18.07
N LEU A 165 -9.16 -14.24 -17.04
CA LEU A 165 -9.41 -12.96 -16.42
C LEU A 165 -8.42 -12.79 -15.27
N GLU A 166 -7.53 -11.82 -15.33
CA GLU A 166 -6.64 -11.48 -14.23
C GLU A 166 -7.38 -10.58 -13.24
N VAL A 167 -7.93 -11.21 -12.19
CA VAL A 167 -8.73 -10.50 -11.17
C VAL A 167 -7.85 -10.17 -9.97
N ASP A 168 -7.81 -8.89 -9.59
CA ASP A 168 -7.10 -8.42 -8.40
C ASP A 168 -8.05 -8.46 -7.18
N ILE A 169 -7.77 -9.42 -6.29
CA ILE A 169 -8.60 -9.67 -5.11
C ILE A 169 -8.03 -8.94 -3.91
N THR A 170 -8.79 -7.97 -3.40
CA THR A 170 -8.42 -7.26 -2.17
C THR A 170 -8.44 -8.18 -0.94
N PRO A 171 -7.61 -7.92 0.08
CA PRO A 171 -7.47 -8.82 1.23
C PRO A 171 -8.75 -9.10 2.02
N ASN A 172 -9.75 -8.24 1.95
CA ASN A 172 -11.06 -8.41 2.60
C ASN A 172 -12.00 -9.35 1.84
N ARG A 173 -11.77 -9.55 0.51
CA ARG A 173 -12.63 -10.32 -0.36
C ARG A 173 -12.15 -11.78 -0.53
N VAL A 174 -11.83 -12.45 0.59
CA VAL A 174 -11.42 -13.86 0.58
C VAL A 174 -12.50 -14.79 0.00
N ASP A 175 -13.75 -14.41 0.10
CA ASP A 175 -14.91 -15.09 -0.49
C ASP A 175 -14.82 -15.21 -2.01
N ALA A 176 -14.13 -14.30 -2.69
CA ALA A 176 -13.91 -14.26 -4.12
C ALA A 176 -12.59 -14.91 -4.58
N THR A 177 -11.82 -15.55 -3.67
CA THR A 177 -10.52 -16.17 -4.00
C THR A 177 -10.63 -17.54 -4.70
N SER A 178 -11.69 -17.72 -5.51
CA SER A 178 -11.98 -18.93 -6.27
C SER A 178 -12.86 -18.65 -7.49
N ASN A 179 -12.90 -19.58 -8.46
CA ASN A 179 -13.80 -19.46 -9.61
C ASN A 179 -15.27 -19.43 -9.16
N PHE A 180 -15.66 -20.26 -8.20
CA PHE A 180 -17.02 -20.26 -7.65
C PHE A 180 -17.35 -18.97 -6.89
N GLY A 181 -16.42 -18.42 -6.14
CA GLY A 181 -16.61 -17.15 -5.42
C GLY A 181 -16.82 -15.98 -6.38
N VAL A 182 -16.04 -15.89 -7.46
CA VAL A 182 -16.23 -14.90 -8.52
C VAL A 182 -17.55 -15.12 -9.27
N ALA A 183 -17.92 -16.39 -9.56
CA ALA A 183 -19.20 -16.70 -10.18
C ALA A 183 -20.40 -16.25 -9.32
N ARG A 184 -20.29 -16.34 -8.00
CA ARG A 184 -21.33 -15.86 -7.06
C ARG A 184 -21.55 -14.35 -7.16
N ASP A 185 -20.47 -13.58 -7.19
CA ASP A 185 -20.56 -12.11 -7.35
C ASP A 185 -21.09 -11.73 -8.76
N LEU A 186 -20.63 -12.43 -9.80
CA LEU A 186 -21.13 -12.25 -11.16
C LEU A 186 -22.63 -12.57 -11.25
N ALA A 187 -23.11 -13.62 -10.54
CA ALA A 187 -24.53 -13.95 -10.48
C ALA A 187 -25.37 -12.82 -9.86
N ALA A 188 -24.87 -12.19 -8.79
CA ALA A 188 -25.53 -11.04 -8.19
C ALA A 188 -25.62 -9.85 -9.16
N TYR A 189 -24.54 -9.56 -9.90
CA TYR A 189 -24.53 -8.54 -10.95
C TYR A 189 -25.54 -8.85 -12.08
N LEU A 190 -25.54 -10.09 -12.58
CA LEU A 190 -26.45 -10.49 -13.67
C LEU A 190 -27.91 -10.37 -13.23
N LYS A 191 -28.25 -10.83 -12.03
CA LYS A 191 -29.60 -10.76 -11.46
C LYS A 191 -30.06 -9.31 -11.33
N GLN A 192 -29.22 -8.42 -10.83
CA GLN A 192 -29.52 -6.99 -10.71
C GLN A 192 -29.75 -6.33 -12.07
N ASN A 193 -29.09 -6.80 -13.12
CA ASN A 193 -29.25 -6.32 -14.50
C ASN A 193 -30.31 -7.09 -15.31
N GLY A 194 -31.20 -7.86 -14.65
CA GLY A 194 -32.33 -8.56 -15.27
C GLY A 194 -31.94 -9.73 -16.17
N LYS A 195 -30.72 -10.27 -16.01
CA LYS A 195 -30.21 -11.43 -16.76
C LYS A 195 -30.42 -12.72 -15.95
N PRO A 196 -30.53 -13.89 -16.62
CA PRO A 196 -30.54 -15.18 -15.92
C PRO A 196 -29.29 -15.34 -15.05
N ALA A 197 -29.43 -15.81 -13.83
CA ALA A 197 -28.33 -15.90 -12.88
C ALA A 197 -28.56 -17.05 -11.87
N GLU A 198 -28.78 -18.25 -12.37
CA GLU A 198 -28.85 -19.45 -11.53
C GLU A 198 -27.44 -20.00 -11.28
N LEU A 199 -26.97 -19.82 -10.04
CA LEU A 199 -25.66 -20.32 -9.62
C LEU A 199 -25.75 -21.80 -9.27
N ARG A 200 -24.95 -22.62 -9.95
CA ARG A 200 -24.90 -24.08 -9.76
C ARG A 200 -23.69 -24.48 -8.95
N ARG A 201 -23.91 -24.96 -7.76
CA ARG A 201 -22.86 -25.51 -6.90
C ARG A 201 -22.66 -27.00 -7.20
N PRO A 202 -21.42 -27.51 -7.40
CA PRO A 202 -21.18 -28.94 -7.64
C PRO A 202 -21.77 -29.82 -6.55
N SER A 203 -22.58 -30.85 -6.91
CA SER A 203 -23.21 -31.75 -5.93
C SER A 203 -22.17 -32.65 -5.24
N VAL A 204 -22.40 -32.89 -3.96
CA VAL A 204 -21.65 -33.87 -3.14
C VAL A 204 -22.54 -34.97 -2.59
N ASP A 205 -23.78 -35.10 -3.11
CA ASP A 205 -24.80 -36.04 -2.61
C ASP A 205 -24.38 -37.51 -2.80
N ALA A 206 -23.52 -37.77 -3.78
CA ALA A 206 -22.99 -39.11 -4.03
C ALA A 206 -21.99 -39.61 -2.98
N PHE A 207 -21.56 -38.70 -2.08
CA PHE A 207 -20.57 -39.03 -1.04
C PHE A 207 -21.15 -40.06 -0.05
N LYS A 208 -20.45 -41.16 0.10
CA LYS A 208 -20.76 -42.23 1.07
C LYS A 208 -19.48 -42.89 1.57
N ILE A 209 -19.54 -43.46 2.73
CA ILE A 209 -18.51 -44.36 3.26
C ILE A 209 -18.68 -45.74 2.62
N ASP A 210 -17.63 -46.23 2.00
CA ASP A 210 -17.66 -47.52 1.27
C ASP A 210 -17.20 -48.67 2.14
N ASP A 211 -16.35 -48.41 3.18
CA ASP A 211 -15.80 -49.42 4.05
C ASP A 211 -15.70 -48.85 5.47
N GLU A 212 -16.18 -49.59 6.48
CA GLU A 212 -16.14 -49.20 7.89
C GLU A 212 -14.80 -49.45 8.58
N THR A 213 -13.79 -50.01 7.87
CA THR A 213 -12.44 -50.18 8.42
C THR A 213 -11.92 -48.88 8.96
N PRO A 214 -11.40 -48.83 10.20
CA PRO A 214 -10.93 -47.56 10.77
C PRO A 214 -9.92 -46.86 9.89
N GLY A 215 -10.17 -45.59 9.64
CA GLY A 215 -9.26 -44.66 8.99
C GLY A 215 -8.28 -44.01 9.99
N VAL A 216 -7.65 -42.91 9.59
CA VAL A 216 -6.78 -42.11 10.40
C VAL A 216 -7.59 -41.32 11.41
N GLU A 217 -7.20 -41.38 12.71
CA GLU A 217 -7.78 -40.59 13.82
C GLU A 217 -7.22 -39.17 13.80
N VAL A 218 -8.04 -38.18 14.15
CA VAL A 218 -7.64 -36.79 14.28
C VAL A 218 -7.84 -36.26 15.68
N VAL A 219 -6.82 -35.59 16.21
CA VAL A 219 -6.86 -34.85 17.48
C VAL A 219 -6.36 -33.43 17.25
N VAL A 220 -7.15 -32.45 17.65
CA VAL A 220 -6.76 -31.04 17.62
C VAL A 220 -6.49 -30.59 19.06
N GLU A 221 -5.21 -30.41 19.40
CA GLU A 221 -4.80 -29.95 20.73
C GLU A 221 -4.88 -28.42 20.84
N ASN A 222 -4.66 -27.70 19.75
CA ASN A 222 -4.74 -26.22 19.69
C ASN A 222 -5.94 -25.78 18.86
N THR A 223 -7.09 -25.66 19.49
CA THR A 223 -8.37 -25.28 18.87
C THR A 223 -8.46 -23.79 18.57
N GLU A 224 -7.60 -22.94 19.19
CA GLU A 224 -7.47 -21.53 18.82
C GLU A 224 -6.80 -21.38 17.43
N ALA A 225 -5.69 -22.07 17.22
CA ALA A 225 -4.96 -22.01 15.98
C ALA A 225 -5.62 -22.81 14.83
N CYS A 226 -6.41 -23.83 15.17
CA CYS A 226 -7.18 -24.67 14.23
C CYS A 226 -8.64 -24.79 14.68
N PRO A 227 -9.51 -23.84 14.33
CA PRO A 227 -10.93 -23.85 14.71
C PRO A 227 -11.71 -25.03 14.21
N ARG A 228 -11.37 -25.58 13.02
CA ARG A 228 -11.96 -26.79 12.46
C ARG A 228 -10.95 -27.61 11.68
N TYR A 229 -10.99 -28.89 11.87
CA TYR A 229 -10.20 -29.85 11.11
C TYR A 229 -11.07 -31.02 10.69
N SER A 230 -11.22 -31.20 9.38
CA SER A 230 -11.96 -32.31 8.79
C SER A 230 -11.01 -33.19 7.97
N GLY A 231 -11.18 -34.51 8.03
CA GLY A 231 -10.32 -35.42 7.28
C GLY A 231 -11.02 -36.74 6.95
N VAL A 232 -10.58 -37.39 5.89
CA VAL A 232 -11.09 -38.71 5.46
C VAL A 232 -9.97 -39.55 4.88
N THR A 233 -10.03 -40.86 5.11
CA THR A 233 -9.08 -41.82 4.53
C THR A 233 -9.67 -42.44 3.28
N ILE A 234 -8.86 -42.51 2.21
CA ILE A 234 -9.24 -43.20 0.94
C ILE A 234 -8.17 -44.26 0.66
N LYS A 235 -8.56 -45.52 0.63
CA LYS A 235 -7.65 -46.66 0.45
C LYS A 235 -7.76 -47.24 -0.96
N GLY A 236 -6.65 -47.73 -1.47
CA GLY A 236 -6.58 -48.38 -2.78
C GLY A 236 -6.60 -47.39 -3.94
N VAL A 237 -6.05 -46.21 -3.76
CA VAL A 237 -5.87 -45.26 -4.86
C VAL A 237 -4.71 -45.65 -5.76
N THR A 238 -4.77 -45.23 -7.00
CA THR A 238 -3.66 -45.33 -7.96
C THR A 238 -3.22 -43.93 -8.35
N VAL A 239 -2.05 -43.51 -7.89
CA VAL A 239 -1.46 -42.24 -8.26
C VAL A 239 -0.88 -42.34 -9.67
N LYS A 240 -1.30 -41.48 -10.55
CA LYS A 240 -0.88 -41.43 -11.97
C LYS A 240 -1.07 -40.03 -12.52
N GLU A 241 -0.66 -39.84 -13.75
CA GLU A 241 -0.92 -38.61 -14.47
C GLU A 241 -2.42 -38.26 -14.49
N SER A 242 -2.74 -36.99 -14.34
CA SER A 242 -4.12 -36.49 -14.37
C SER A 242 -4.74 -36.62 -15.76
N PRO A 243 -6.05 -36.80 -15.88
CA PRO A 243 -6.70 -36.76 -17.17
C PRO A 243 -6.55 -35.33 -17.80
N GLU A 244 -6.53 -35.33 -19.12
CA GLU A 244 -6.25 -34.10 -19.90
C GLU A 244 -7.14 -32.91 -19.52
N TRP A 245 -8.42 -33.13 -19.27
CA TRP A 245 -9.33 -32.06 -18.88
C TRP A 245 -8.88 -31.34 -17.57
N LEU A 246 -8.37 -32.10 -16.59
CA LEU A 246 -7.90 -31.56 -15.32
C LEU A 246 -6.56 -30.82 -15.50
N GLN A 247 -5.65 -31.42 -16.28
CA GLN A 247 -4.39 -30.76 -16.62
C GLN A 247 -4.62 -29.43 -17.33
N ASN A 248 -5.53 -29.41 -18.33
CA ASN A 248 -5.84 -28.18 -19.08
C ASN A 248 -6.46 -27.11 -18.20
N ARG A 249 -7.34 -27.46 -17.25
CA ARG A 249 -7.89 -26.53 -16.28
C ARG A 249 -6.81 -25.85 -15.44
N LEU A 250 -5.85 -26.63 -14.95
CA LEU A 250 -4.76 -26.12 -14.14
C LEU A 250 -3.78 -25.27 -14.99
N ARG A 251 -3.43 -25.72 -16.20
CA ARG A 251 -2.57 -24.98 -17.12
C ARG A 251 -3.14 -23.60 -17.49
N VAL A 252 -4.43 -23.53 -17.76
CA VAL A 252 -5.12 -22.27 -18.10
C VAL A 252 -4.94 -21.22 -17.00
N ILE A 253 -5.01 -21.62 -15.73
CA ILE A 253 -4.82 -20.70 -14.62
C ILE A 253 -3.35 -20.52 -14.20
N GLY A 254 -2.41 -21.09 -14.96
CA GLY A 254 -0.96 -20.94 -14.76
C GLY A 254 -0.33 -21.99 -13.83
N LEU A 255 -1.04 -23.08 -13.48
CA LEU A 255 -0.52 -24.14 -12.64
C LEU A 255 0.05 -25.30 -13.47
N ARG A 256 1.16 -25.86 -12.98
CA ARG A 256 1.76 -27.06 -13.58
C ARG A 256 1.12 -28.31 -12.97
N PRO A 257 0.53 -29.21 -13.78
CA PRO A 257 0.06 -30.50 -13.32
C PRO A 257 1.19 -31.38 -12.75
N ILE A 258 0.86 -32.18 -11.75
CA ILE A 258 1.81 -33.05 -11.03
C ILE A 258 1.33 -34.51 -11.11
N ASN A 259 0.23 -34.82 -10.44
CA ASN A 259 -0.44 -36.13 -10.47
C ASN A 259 -1.91 -35.95 -10.09
N ASN A 260 -2.72 -36.98 -10.35
CA ASN A 260 -4.18 -36.95 -10.18
C ASN A 260 -4.65 -36.59 -8.77
N VAL A 261 -3.91 -36.93 -7.71
CA VAL A 261 -4.28 -36.61 -6.31
C VAL A 261 -3.94 -35.13 -5.97
N VAL A 262 -2.71 -34.71 -6.25
CA VAL A 262 -2.26 -33.35 -5.98
C VAL A 262 -3.01 -32.36 -6.87
N ASP A 263 -3.24 -32.69 -8.12
CA ASP A 263 -3.96 -31.84 -9.06
C ASP A 263 -5.43 -31.64 -8.65
N ILE A 264 -6.07 -32.67 -8.08
CA ILE A 264 -7.41 -32.51 -7.49
C ILE A 264 -7.39 -31.53 -6.33
N THR A 265 -6.40 -31.57 -5.43
CA THR A 265 -6.33 -30.62 -4.32
C THR A 265 -6.13 -29.19 -4.82
N ASN A 266 -5.30 -28.98 -5.85
CA ASN A 266 -5.10 -27.71 -6.50
C ASN A 266 -6.36 -27.22 -7.25
N PHE A 267 -7.02 -28.15 -7.98
CA PHE A 267 -8.27 -27.87 -8.67
C PHE A 267 -9.34 -27.36 -7.68
N ILE A 268 -9.56 -28.06 -6.58
CA ILE A 268 -10.55 -27.71 -5.56
C ILE A 268 -10.20 -26.38 -4.87
N LEU A 269 -8.92 -26.13 -4.62
CA LEU A 269 -8.45 -24.86 -4.10
C LEU A 269 -8.90 -23.69 -4.98
N HIS A 270 -8.73 -23.81 -6.28
CA HIS A 270 -9.14 -22.79 -7.26
C HIS A 270 -10.62 -22.84 -7.63
N GLU A 271 -11.27 -24.00 -7.46
CA GLU A 271 -12.72 -24.17 -7.63
C GLU A 271 -13.48 -23.44 -6.51
N LEU A 272 -13.15 -23.69 -5.23
CA LEU A 272 -13.97 -23.38 -4.06
C LEU A 272 -13.27 -22.49 -3.01
N GLY A 273 -12.01 -22.14 -3.24
CA GLY A 273 -11.25 -21.26 -2.35
C GLY A 273 -10.72 -21.90 -1.05
N GLN A 274 -10.95 -23.21 -0.87
CA GLN A 274 -10.53 -23.96 0.34
C GLN A 274 -9.28 -24.79 0.04
N PRO A 275 -8.14 -24.49 0.68
CA PRO A 275 -6.96 -25.32 0.57
C PRO A 275 -7.19 -26.71 1.17
N LEU A 276 -6.68 -27.71 0.47
CA LEU A 276 -6.65 -29.12 0.90
C LEU A 276 -5.21 -29.59 0.99
N HIS A 277 -4.97 -30.59 1.81
CA HIS A 277 -3.70 -31.32 1.80
C HIS A 277 -3.95 -32.82 1.77
N SER A 278 -3.10 -33.52 1.03
CA SER A 278 -3.14 -34.99 0.92
C SER A 278 -1.86 -35.60 1.48
N PHE A 279 -2.00 -36.44 2.50
CA PHE A 279 -0.90 -37.20 3.08
C PHE A 279 -0.91 -38.65 2.55
N ASP A 280 0.27 -39.21 2.37
CA ASP A 280 0.40 -40.66 2.27
C ASP A 280 0.03 -41.27 3.64
N ALA A 281 -1.08 -42.00 3.69
CA ALA A 281 -1.58 -42.56 4.95
C ALA A 281 -0.57 -43.53 5.60
N SER A 282 0.26 -44.21 4.79
CA SER A 282 1.32 -45.10 5.29
C SER A 282 2.43 -44.37 6.06
N LYS A 283 2.61 -43.08 5.83
CA LYS A 283 3.57 -42.23 6.52
C LYS A 283 3.02 -41.67 7.84
N ILE A 284 1.72 -41.78 8.08
CA ILE A 284 1.09 -41.32 9.34
C ILE A 284 1.31 -42.37 10.44
N LYS A 285 2.44 -42.25 11.15
CA LYS A 285 2.77 -43.17 12.24
C LYS A 285 1.71 -43.16 13.32
N GLY A 286 1.35 -44.34 13.80
CA GLY A 286 0.29 -44.54 14.79
C GLY A 286 -1.13 -44.35 14.24
N ASN A 287 -1.30 -44.18 12.93
CA ASN A 287 -2.58 -43.95 12.26
C ASN A 287 -3.36 -42.77 12.89
N LYS A 288 -2.64 -41.73 13.30
CA LYS A 288 -3.17 -40.57 14.05
C LYS A 288 -2.52 -39.26 13.63
N VAL A 289 -3.35 -38.28 13.35
CA VAL A 289 -2.97 -36.90 13.11
C VAL A 289 -3.21 -36.08 14.38
N ILE A 290 -2.20 -35.31 14.78
CA ILE A 290 -2.25 -34.43 15.95
C ILE A 290 -1.93 -33.00 15.48
N VAL A 291 -2.88 -32.11 15.65
CA VAL A 291 -2.73 -30.68 15.29
C VAL A 291 -2.38 -29.87 16.52
N LYS A 292 -1.14 -29.38 16.58
CA LYS A 292 -0.60 -28.71 17.79
C LYS A 292 0.42 -27.63 17.43
N ALA A 293 0.71 -26.74 18.37
CA ALA A 293 1.85 -25.83 18.25
C ALA A 293 3.18 -26.59 18.33
N ALA A 294 4.18 -26.15 17.59
CA ALA A 294 5.52 -26.70 17.63
C ALA A 294 6.20 -26.44 18.97
N GLU A 295 7.18 -27.27 19.33
CA GLU A 295 8.14 -26.94 20.37
C GLU A 295 9.22 -26.02 19.80
N ALA A 296 9.53 -24.92 20.51
CA ALA A 296 10.51 -23.94 20.08
C ALA A 296 11.90 -24.60 19.85
N GLY A 297 12.50 -24.35 18.70
CA GLY A 297 13.81 -24.91 18.31
C GLY A 297 13.72 -26.22 17.53
N THR A 298 12.54 -26.82 17.35
CA THR A 298 12.37 -28.01 16.52
C THR A 298 12.81 -27.74 15.09
N LYS A 299 13.58 -28.66 14.49
CA LYS A 299 13.99 -28.64 13.11
C LYS A 299 12.99 -29.37 12.23
N PHE A 300 12.67 -28.78 11.09
CA PHE A 300 11.71 -29.34 10.16
C PHE A 300 12.15 -29.07 8.72
N VAL A 301 12.13 -30.09 7.87
CA VAL A 301 12.47 -29.99 6.46
C VAL A 301 11.19 -29.92 5.63
N THR A 302 11.05 -28.82 4.91
CA THR A 302 9.91 -28.57 4.04
C THR A 302 10.08 -29.16 2.64
N LEU A 303 9.00 -29.22 1.83
CA LEU A 303 8.99 -29.79 0.46
C LEU A 303 10.05 -29.20 -0.48
N ASP A 304 10.50 -28.00 -0.25
CA ASP A 304 11.60 -27.34 -0.98
C ASP A 304 13.00 -27.80 -0.54
N GLY A 305 13.09 -28.77 0.39
CA GLY A 305 14.34 -29.30 0.92
C GLY A 305 15.05 -28.38 1.91
N VAL A 306 14.42 -27.28 2.35
CA VAL A 306 15.01 -26.32 3.28
C VAL A 306 14.70 -26.71 4.72
N GLU A 307 15.74 -26.81 5.57
CA GLU A 307 15.58 -26.97 7.02
C GLU A 307 15.19 -25.63 7.68
N ARG A 308 14.08 -25.66 8.42
CA ARG A 308 13.52 -24.51 9.12
C ARG A 308 13.52 -24.76 10.62
N THR A 309 13.76 -23.70 11.40
CA THR A 309 13.68 -23.76 12.86
C THR A 309 12.31 -23.23 13.31
N LEU A 310 11.52 -24.08 13.94
CA LEU A 310 10.18 -23.78 14.41
C LEU A 310 10.18 -23.02 15.73
N THR A 311 9.08 -22.34 16.01
CA THR A 311 8.80 -21.67 17.29
C THR A 311 7.50 -22.21 17.88
N ASP A 312 7.20 -21.86 19.11
CA ASP A 312 5.94 -22.15 19.80
C ASP A 312 4.69 -21.45 19.20
N ARG A 313 4.91 -20.63 18.15
CA ARG A 313 3.87 -19.94 17.39
C ARG A 313 3.59 -20.57 16.02
N ASP A 314 4.25 -21.67 15.70
CA ASP A 314 4.01 -22.40 14.46
C ASP A 314 3.05 -23.55 14.70
N LEU A 315 1.96 -23.57 13.95
CA LEU A 315 1.01 -24.67 13.98
C LEU A 315 1.52 -25.81 13.11
N MET A 316 1.59 -26.99 13.69
CA MET A 316 2.07 -28.19 13.02
C MET A 316 0.99 -29.28 12.95
N ILE A 317 0.95 -29.96 11.84
CA ILE A 317 0.23 -31.22 11.69
C ILE A 317 1.27 -32.33 11.87
N CYS A 318 1.08 -33.13 12.90
CA CYS A 318 2.02 -34.14 13.35
C CYS A 318 1.40 -35.55 13.27
N ASN A 319 2.22 -36.57 13.17
CA ASN A 319 1.84 -37.90 13.59
C ASN A 319 2.22 -38.11 15.08
N VAL A 320 2.17 -39.32 15.63
CA VAL A 320 2.50 -39.56 17.04
C VAL A 320 3.98 -39.38 17.35
N GLU A 321 4.89 -39.34 16.37
CA GLU A 321 6.33 -39.26 16.55
C GLU A 321 6.92 -37.94 16.12
N GLU A 322 6.45 -37.38 14.98
CA GLU A 322 7.13 -36.27 14.32
C GLU A 322 6.15 -35.31 13.60
N PRO A 323 6.57 -34.08 13.36
CA PRO A 323 5.82 -33.12 12.54
C PRO A 323 5.85 -33.53 11.06
N MET A 324 4.70 -33.37 10.38
CA MET A 324 4.52 -33.75 8.97
C MET A 324 4.30 -32.54 8.05
N CYS A 325 3.68 -31.47 8.57
CA CYS A 325 3.34 -30.30 7.76
C CYS A 325 3.26 -29.05 8.64
N ILE A 326 3.69 -27.90 8.10
CA ILE A 326 3.38 -26.59 8.70
C ILE A 326 1.95 -26.24 8.30
N GLY A 327 1.03 -26.36 9.25
CA GLY A 327 -0.41 -26.22 9.02
C GLY A 327 -0.76 -24.96 8.23
N GLY A 328 -1.43 -25.11 7.09
CA GLY A 328 -1.88 -24.03 6.22
C GLY A 328 -0.79 -23.23 5.50
N VAL A 329 0.49 -23.62 5.62
CA VAL A 329 1.63 -22.90 5.01
C VAL A 329 2.36 -23.78 4.01
N PHE A 330 2.97 -24.89 4.45
CA PHE A 330 3.79 -25.69 3.55
C PHE A 330 3.99 -27.13 4.04
N GLY A 331 3.93 -28.10 3.13
CA GLY A 331 4.11 -29.52 3.44
C GLY A 331 5.55 -29.88 3.83
N GLY A 332 5.69 -31.00 4.52
CA GLY A 332 6.98 -31.65 4.80
C GLY A 332 7.42 -32.57 3.70
N LEU A 333 8.73 -32.79 3.60
CA LEU A 333 9.36 -33.58 2.53
C LEU A 333 8.89 -35.03 2.51
N ASP A 334 8.72 -35.65 3.68
CA ASP A 334 8.57 -37.11 3.81
C ASP A 334 7.12 -37.59 3.87
N SER A 335 6.14 -36.68 4.01
CA SER A 335 4.72 -37.04 4.24
C SER A 335 3.81 -36.93 3.01
N GLY A 336 4.35 -36.40 1.90
CA GLY A 336 3.59 -36.17 0.68
C GLY A 336 3.23 -37.44 -0.10
N VAL A 337 2.27 -37.29 -1.02
CA VAL A 337 1.84 -38.33 -1.94
C VAL A 337 2.89 -38.54 -3.03
N THR A 338 3.23 -39.82 -3.31
CA THR A 338 4.13 -40.24 -4.36
C THR A 338 3.43 -41.22 -5.29
N GLU A 339 4.08 -41.61 -6.40
CA GLU A 339 3.55 -42.62 -7.33
C GLU A 339 3.30 -44.01 -6.69
N GLU A 340 3.98 -44.28 -5.57
CA GLU A 340 3.85 -45.51 -4.81
C GLU A 340 2.72 -45.49 -3.78
N THR A 341 2.11 -44.33 -3.54
CA THR A 341 1.06 -44.15 -2.54
C THR A 341 -0.20 -44.87 -2.94
N THR A 342 -0.69 -45.75 -2.07
CA THR A 342 -1.94 -46.51 -2.27
C THR A 342 -3.08 -46.07 -1.35
N ASP A 343 -2.76 -45.44 -0.26
CA ASP A 343 -3.74 -44.96 0.72
C ASP A 343 -3.46 -43.49 1.04
N VAL A 344 -4.49 -42.65 0.93
CA VAL A 344 -4.41 -41.21 1.12
C VAL A 344 -5.26 -40.79 2.33
N PHE A 345 -4.71 -39.97 3.20
CA PHE A 345 -5.47 -39.17 4.15
C PHE A 345 -5.66 -37.78 3.60
N LEU A 346 -6.89 -37.39 3.32
CA LEU A 346 -7.26 -36.08 2.77
C LEU A 346 -7.68 -35.14 3.90
N GLU A 347 -7.05 -33.99 4.00
CA GLU A 347 -7.29 -32.90 4.96
C GLU A 347 -8.08 -31.77 4.32
N SER A 348 -9.10 -31.28 5.03
CA SER A 348 -9.73 -29.98 4.80
C SER A 348 -9.90 -29.27 6.15
N ALA A 349 -9.14 -28.21 6.37
CA ALA A 349 -9.08 -27.54 7.67
C ALA A 349 -9.33 -26.04 7.57
N CYS A 350 -9.67 -25.43 8.69
CA CYS A 350 -9.69 -23.98 8.85
C CYS A 350 -8.67 -23.61 9.91
N PHE A 351 -7.72 -22.74 9.57
CA PHE A 351 -6.67 -22.26 10.47
C PHE A 351 -6.85 -20.78 10.78
N HIS A 352 -6.41 -20.39 11.98
CA HIS A 352 -6.54 -19.00 12.43
C HIS A 352 -5.61 -18.06 11.63
N PRO A 353 -6.12 -17.00 11.01
CA PRO A 353 -5.38 -16.15 10.06
C PRO A 353 -4.07 -15.60 10.62
N THR A 354 -4.07 -15.14 11.89
CA THR A 354 -2.88 -14.55 12.52
C THR A 354 -1.74 -15.55 12.70
N TRP A 355 -2.04 -16.81 13.03
CA TRP A 355 -1.05 -17.86 13.15
C TRP A 355 -0.37 -18.13 11.81
N ILE A 356 -1.17 -18.32 10.76
CA ILE A 356 -0.65 -18.62 9.43
C ILE A 356 0.17 -17.44 8.89
N ARG A 357 -0.35 -16.22 8.99
CA ARG A 357 0.34 -15.01 8.52
C ARG A 357 1.70 -14.80 9.18
N LYS A 358 1.80 -14.99 10.49
CA LYS A 358 3.07 -14.83 11.22
C LYS A 358 4.09 -15.87 10.80
N THR A 359 3.70 -17.13 10.66
CA THR A 359 4.57 -18.23 10.21
C THR A 359 5.00 -18.05 8.77
N ALA A 360 4.06 -17.80 7.85
CA ALA A 360 4.34 -17.60 6.44
C ALA A 360 5.32 -16.43 6.19
N ARG A 361 5.08 -15.29 6.81
CA ARG A 361 5.96 -14.12 6.71
C ARG A 361 7.35 -14.36 7.28
N ARG A 362 7.45 -15.01 8.44
CA ARG A 362 8.75 -15.29 9.05
C ARG A 362 9.63 -16.18 8.17
N PHE A 363 9.04 -17.15 7.49
CA PHE A 363 9.76 -18.04 6.59
C PHE A 363 9.84 -17.55 5.15
N GLY A 364 9.15 -16.45 4.79
CA GLY A 364 9.06 -15.97 3.41
C GLY A 364 8.29 -16.92 2.48
N LEU A 365 7.36 -17.71 3.02
CA LEU A 365 6.57 -18.70 2.30
C LEU A 365 5.21 -18.12 1.91
N ASN A 366 5.11 -17.62 0.67
CA ASN A 366 3.85 -17.15 0.11
C ASN A 366 3.29 -18.23 -0.82
N THR A 367 2.43 -19.09 -0.29
CA THR A 367 1.75 -20.15 -1.05
C THR A 367 0.29 -19.78 -1.29
N ASP A 368 -0.36 -20.41 -2.28
CA ASP A 368 -1.79 -20.25 -2.54
C ASP A 368 -2.66 -20.63 -1.33
N ALA A 369 -2.20 -21.58 -0.54
CA ALA A 369 -2.85 -21.97 0.72
C ALA A 369 -2.68 -20.88 1.79
N SER A 370 -1.43 -20.40 2.04
CA SER A 370 -1.18 -19.38 3.05
C SER A 370 -1.87 -18.06 2.69
N PHE A 371 -1.92 -17.71 1.41
CA PHE A 371 -2.63 -16.54 0.90
C PHE A 371 -4.12 -16.53 1.30
N ARG A 372 -4.78 -17.68 1.28
CA ARG A 372 -6.20 -17.81 1.64
C ARG A 372 -6.39 -17.90 3.16
N PHE A 373 -5.63 -18.76 3.83
CA PHE A 373 -5.74 -18.93 5.28
C PHE A 373 -5.41 -17.64 6.06
N GLU A 374 -4.39 -16.89 5.65
CA GLU A 374 -4.01 -15.66 6.36
C GLU A 374 -5.06 -14.53 6.27
N ARG A 375 -6.01 -14.65 5.34
CA ARG A 375 -7.13 -13.72 5.17
C ARG A 375 -8.39 -14.18 5.90
N GLY A 376 -8.46 -15.46 6.26
CA GLY A 376 -9.61 -16.09 6.91
C GLY A 376 -10.50 -16.84 5.93
N LEU A 377 -10.85 -18.05 6.30
CA LEU A 377 -11.72 -18.94 5.52
C LEU A 377 -12.97 -19.30 6.33
N ASP A 378 -14.03 -19.68 5.63
CA ASP A 378 -15.26 -20.18 6.23
C ASP A 378 -15.05 -21.60 6.79
N PRO A 379 -15.06 -21.79 8.11
CA PRO A 379 -14.96 -23.12 8.67
C PRO A 379 -16.13 -24.02 8.28
N ASN A 380 -17.31 -23.46 7.93
CA ASN A 380 -18.47 -24.25 7.54
C ASN A 380 -18.30 -24.90 6.16
N ASN A 381 -17.39 -24.39 5.32
CA ASN A 381 -17.14 -24.93 3.98
C ASN A 381 -16.26 -26.20 3.97
N THR A 382 -15.48 -26.47 5.04
CA THR A 382 -14.48 -27.55 5.07
C THR A 382 -15.06 -28.93 4.74
N MET A 383 -16.21 -29.29 5.30
CA MET A 383 -16.83 -30.58 5.10
C MET A 383 -17.38 -30.77 3.68
N TYR A 384 -17.95 -29.72 3.11
CA TYR A 384 -18.45 -29.76 1.72
C TYR A 384 -17.27 -30.00 0.75
N VAL A 385 -16.21 -29.22 0.94
CA VAL A 385 -15.00 -29.30 0.10
C VAL A 385 -14.30 -30.65 0.24
N LEU A 386 -14.20 -31.19 1.47
CA LEU A 386 -13.67 -32.54 1.70
C LEU A 386 -14.41 -33.60 0.91
N LYS A 387 -15.75 -33.55 0.95
CA LYS A 387 -16.60 -34.50 0.20
C LYS A 387 -16.41 -34.36 -1.31
N ARG A 388 -16.34 -33.13 -1.83
CA ARG A 388 -16.12 -32.84 -3.25
C ARG A 388 -14.79 -33.42 -3.73
N ALA A 389 -13.71 -33.18 -3.00
CA ALA A 389 -12.39 -33.71 -3.33
C ALA A 389 -12.32 -35.24 -3.23
N ALA A 390 -12.93 -35.82 -2.19
CA ALA A 390 -12.97 -37.30 -2.04
C ALA A 390 -13.68 -37.98 -3.21
N LEU A 391 -14.79 -37.43 -3.69
CA LEU A 391 -15.50 -37.92 -4.87
C LEU A 391 -14.64 -37.84 -6.14
N LEU A 392 -13.91 -36.73 -6.35
CA LEU A 392 -13.01 -36.60 -7.49
C LEU A 392 -11.82 -37.59 -7.39
N ILE A 393 -11.27 -37.82 -6.20
CA ILE A 393 -10.21 -38.81 -6.01
C ILE A 393 -10.73 -40.22 -6.35
N GLN A 394 -11.95 -40.58 -5.90
CA GLN A 394 -12.55 -41.85 -6.28
C GLN A 394 -12.74 -41.98 -7.78
N GLU A 395 -13.18 -40.94 -8.44
CA GLU A 395 -13.40 -40.95 -9.90
C GLU A 395 -12.10 -41.09 -10.68
N LEU A 396 -11.05 -40.34 -10.32
CA LEU A 396 -9.83 -40.20 -11.11
C LEU A 396 -8.66 -41.09 -10.65
N ALA A 397 -8.61 -41.42 -9.38
CA ALA A 397 -7.57 -42.27 -8.80
C ALA A 397 -8.10 -43.62 -8.30
N GLY A 398 -9.41 -43.81 -8.28
CA GLY A 398 -10.05 -44.98 -7.70
C GLY A 398 -10.03 -44.95 -6.16
N GLY A 399 -10.10 -46.13 -5.57
CA GLY A 399 -10.08 -46.28 -4.12
C GLY A 399 -11.47 -46.30 -3.49
N LYS A 400 -11.47 -46.52 -2.18
CA LYS A 400 -12.67 -46.55 -1.33
C LYS A 400 -12.54 -45.60 -0.17
N ILE A 401 -13.57 -44.83 0.10
CA ILE A 401 -13.68 -43.98 1.27
C ILE A 401 -13.87 -44.90 2.48
N THR A 402 -12.90 -44.82 3.42
CA THR A 402 -12.78 -45.79 4.50
C THR A 402 -12.87 -45.13 5.87
N GLY A 403 -13.65 -45.73 6.74
CA GLY A 403 -13.86 -45.29 8.13
C GLY A 403 -14.74 -44.05 8.23
N ALA A 404 -15.01 -43.62 9.44
CA ALA A 404 -15.78 -42.40 9.69
C ALA A 404 -14.99 -41.14 9.27
N VAL A 405 -15.68 -40.19 8.68
CA VAL A 405 -15.12 -38.86 8.47
C VAL A 405 -14.76 -38.28 9.83
N GLN A 406 -13.52 -37.84 9.97
CA GLN A 406 -13.06 -37.11 11.16
C GLN A 406 -13.45 -35.65 11.00
N ASP A 407 -14.13 -35.07 11.98
CA ASP A 407 -14.52 -33.66 11.97
C ASP A 407 -14.47 -33.10 13.40
N VAL A 408 -13.44 -32.33 13.66
CA VAL A 408 -13.23 -31.67 14.98
C VAL A 408 -13.62 -30.21 14.83
N TYR A 409 -14.79 -29.81 15.32
CA TYR A 409 -15.37 -28.49 15.24
C TYR A 409 -15.97 -28.06 16.58
N PRO A 410 -15.15 -27.65 17.56
CA PRO A 410 -15.58 -27.41 18.93
C PRO A 410 -16.47 -26.17 19.09
N ALA A 411 -16.32 -25.17 18.22
CA ALA A 411 -17.11 -23.94 18.27
C ALA A 411 -17.61 -23.60 16.86
N VAL A 412 -18.89 -23.88 16.62
CA VAL A 412 -19.52 -23.61 15.33
C VAL A 412 -19.58 -22.11 15.08
N ALA A 413 -19.06 -21.67 13.93
CA ALA A 413 -19.15 -20.27 13.53
C ALA A 413 -20.58 -19.94 13.08
N GLU A 414 -21.18 -18.97 13.74
CA GLU A 414 -22.53 -18.48 13.46
C GLU A 414 -22.45 -17.28 12.50
N PRO A 415 -23.48 -17.07 11.64
CA PRO A 415 -23.60 -15.90 10.79
C PRO A 415 -23.54 -14.59 11.61
N TYR A 416 -22.95 -13.55 11.02
CA TYR A 416 -22.94 -12.23 11.66
C TYR A 416 -24.34 -11.59 11.59
N THR A 417 -24.85 -11.14 12.73
CA THR A 417 -26.14 -10.44 12.78
C THR A 417 -25.90 -8.94 12.59
N VAL A 418 -26.49 -8.37 11.55
CA VAL A 418 -26.35 -6.94 11.21
C VAL A 418 -27.73 -6.30 11.08
N GLU A 419 -27.92 -5.17 11.75
CA GLU A 419 -29.14 -4.34 11.61
C GLU A 419 -28.83 -3.15 10.70
N VAL A 420 -29.70 -2.91 9.70
CA VAL A 420 -29.55 -1.80 8.77
C VAL A 420 -30.91 -1.13 8.52
N THR A 421 -30.95 0.22 8.55
CA THR A 421 -32.17 0.99 8.29
C THR A 421 -32.20 1.49 6.85
N TYR A 422 -33.41 1.57 6.28
CA TYR A 422 -33.62 2.12 4.93
C TYR A 422 -33.18 3.59 4.85
N GLU A 423 -33.46 4.37 5.91
CA GLU A 423 -32.99 5.75 5.98
C GLU A 423 -31.48 5.87 5.86
N LYS A 424 -30.74 5.02 6.59
CA LYS A 424 -29.26 5.04 6.54
C LYS A 424 -28.73 4.61 5.19
N ILE A 425 -29.32 3.57 4.56
CA ILE A 425 -28.99 3.14 3.19
C ILE A 425 -29.11 4.33 2.24
N ASN A 426 -30.29 4.94 2.19
CA ASN A 426 -30.61 6.02 1.26
C ASN A 426 -29.77 7.29 1.53
N THR A 427 -29.55 7.63 2.80
CA THR A 427 -28.77 8.81 3.19
C THR A 427 -27.30 8.65 2.83
N LEU A 428 -26.73 7.46 3.08
CA LEU A 428 -25.30 7.21 2.83
C LEU A 428 -25.00 7.06 1.32
N ILE A 429 -25.87 6.38 0.58
CA ILE A 429 -25.77 6.23 -0.88
C ILE A 429 -26.09 7.56 -1.60
N GLY A 430 -26.95 8.38 -1.01
CA GLY A 430 -27.41 9.64 -1.60
C GLY A 430 -28.53 9.47 -2.64
N LYS A 431 -29.18 8.31 -2.65
CA LYS A 431 -30.29 7.98 -3.56
C LYS A 431 -31.30 7.07 -2.86
N ASP A 432 -32.60 7.31 -3.10
CA ASP A 432 -33.66 6.44 -2.62
C ASP A 432 -33.69 5.16 -3.48
N ILE A 433 -33.28 4.04 -2.90
CA ILE A 433 -33.33 2.73 -3.55
C ILE A 433 -34.60 2.01 -3.12
N PRO A 434 -35.40 1.46 -4.06
CA PRO A 434 -36.62 0.72 -3.72
C PRO A 434 -36.30 -0.46 -2.78
N VAL A 435 -37.14 -0.64 -1.75
CA VAL A 435 -36.95 -1.69 -0.73
C VAL A 435 -36.81 -3.09 -1.37
N GLU A 436 -37.63 -3.39 -2.37
CA GLU A 436 -37.56 -4.68 -3.08
C GLU A 436 -36.27 -4.88 -3.83
N THR A 437 -35.66 -3.79 -4.35
CA THR A 437 -34.31 -3.86 -4.95
C THR A 437 -33.25 -4.15 -3.89
N VAL A 438 -33.30 -3.47 -2.74
CA VAL A 438 -32.40 -3.75 -1.61
C VAL A 438 -32.49 -5.22 -1.20
N LYS A 439 -33.71 -5.73 -0.99
CA LYS A 439 -33.94 -7.14 -0.61
C LYS A 439 -33.46 -8.13 -1.68
N SER A 440 -33.70 -7.82 -2.96
CA SER A 440 -33.20 -8.64 -4.07
C SER A 440 -31.68 -8.72 -4.12
N ILE A 441 -30.99 -7.60 -3.90
CA ILE A 441 -29.54 -7.55 -3.85
C ILE A 441 -29.02 -8.37 -2.68
N LEU A 442 -29.55 -8.16 -1.46
CA LEU A 442 -29.14 -8.91 -0.27
C LEU A 442 -29.33 -10.42 -0.46
N ALA A 443 -30.47 -10.84 -0.98
CA ALA A 443 -30.74 -12.24 -1.29
C ALA A 443 -29.79 -12.81 -2.36
N SER A 444 -29.37 -12.00 -3.34
CA SER A 444 -28.40 -12.44 -4.37
C SER A 444 -27.00 -12.61 -3.81
N LEU A 445 -26.69 -11.95 -2.70
CA LEU A 445 -25.44 -12.06 -1.94
C LEU A 445 -25.52 -13.10 -0.80
N GLU A 446 -26.59 -13.90 -0.79
CA GLU A 446 -26.84 -14.95 0.22
C GLU A 446 -26.97 -14.40 1.66
N MET A 447 -27.31 -13.11 1.83
CA MET A 447 -27.63 -12.52 3.12
C MET A 447 -29.08 -12.82 3.48
N GLU A 448 -29.29 -13.57 4.56
CA GLU A 448 -30.63 -13.96 5.01
C GLU A 448 -31.31 -12.82 5.76
N ILE A 449 -32.54 -12.48 5.35
CA ILE A 449 -33.37 -11.51 6.08
C ILE A 449 -34.10 -12.22 7.22
N VAL A 450 -33.62 -12.03 8.44
CA VAL A 450 -34.19 -12.67 9.65
C VAL A 450 -35.43 -11.96 10.12
N SER A 451 -35.45 -10.64 10.07
CA SER A 451 -36.61 -9.81 10.40
C SER A 451 -36.67 -8.56 9.53
N GLU A 452 -37.89 -8.13 9.26
CA GLU A 452 -38.18 -6.91 8.51
C GLU A 452 -39.15 -6.03 9.29
N THR A 453 -38.88 -4.74 9.34
CA THR A 453 -39.73 -3.72 9.92
C THR A 453 -40.00 -2.60 8.89
N ALA A 454 -40.87 -1.66 9.18
CA ALA A 454 -41.09 -0.50 8.33
C ALA A 454 -39.82 0.41 8.23
N GLU A 455 -38.88 0.29 9.19
CA GLU A 455 -37.71 1.15 9.30
C GLU A 455 -36.44 0.48 8.76
N GLY A 456 -36.36 -0.86 8.73
CA GLY A 456 -35.15 -1.56 8.32
C GLY A 456 -35.23 -3.08 8.42
N LEU A 457 -34.06 -3.67 8.29
CA LEU A 457 -33.83 -5.13 8.22
C LEU A 457 -32.84 -5.58 9.27
N THR A 458 -33.05 -6.79 9.81
CA THR A 458 -32.03 -7.56 10.52
C THR A 458 -31.58 -8.70 9.61
N LEU A 459 -30.28 -8.83 9.43
CA LEU A 459 -29.67 -9.77 8.48
C LEU A 459 -28.78 -10.76 9.20
N HIS A 460 -28.76 -12.01 8.69
CA HIS A 460 -27.68 -12.95 8.91
C HIS A 460 -26.75 -12.94 7.70
N VAL A 461 -25.54 -12.41 7.91
CA VAL A 461 -24.49 -12.37 6.89
C VAL A 461 -23.70 -13.67 6.94
N PRO A 462 -23.48 -14.35 5.81
CA PRO A 462 -22.73 -15.61 5.77
C PRO A 462 -21.33 -15.51 6.34
N VAL A 463 -20.86 -16.53 7.02
CA VAL A 463 -19.54 -16.59 7.69
C VAL A 463 -18.37 -16.34 6.72
N TYR A 464 -18.50 -16.75 5.45
CA TYR A 464 -17.48 -16.48 4.44
C TYR A 464 -17.29 -15.00 4.09
N ARG A 465 -18.23 -14.11 4.46
CA ARG A 465 -18.12 -12.65 4.33
C ARG A 465 -17.57 -12.05 5.62
N ILE A 466 -16.31 -12.32 5.87
CA ILE A 466 -15.59 -11.88 7.07
C ILE A 466 -15.47 -10.34 7.18
N ASP A 467 -15.65 -9.65 6.08
CA ASP A 467 -15.57 -8.19 5.93
C ASP A 467 -16.89 -7.48 6.25
N VAL A 468 -18.03 -8.18 6.18
CA VAL A 468 -19.36 -7.58 6.34
C VAL A 468 -19.92 -7.83 7.75
N GLN A 469 -19.56 -6.94 8.69
CA GLN A 469 -19.95 -7.08 10.10
C GLN A 469 -20.73 -5.88 10.64
N ARG A 470 -20.84 -4.80 9.86
CA ARG A 470 -21.52 -3.55 10.23
C ARG A 470 -22.53 -3.16 9.16
N ASP A 471 -23.45 -2.30 9.51
CA ASP A 471 -24.43 -1.75 8.60
C ASP A 471 -23.81 -1.03 7.39
N VAL A 472 -22.71 -0.30 7.59
CA VAL A 472 -22.00 0.38 6.48
C VAL A 472 -21.38 -0.61 5.49
N ASP A 473 -20.94 -1.78 5.95
CA ASP A 473 -20.40 -2.83 5.09
C ASP A 473 -21.52 -3.45 4.21
N VAL A 474 -22.72 -3.63 4.79
CA VAL A 474 -23.92 -4.06 4.04
C VAL A 474 -24.33 -3.01 3.01
N ILE A 475 -24.27 -1.72 3.38
CA ILE A 475 -24.60 -0.61 2.46
C ILE A 475 -23.62 -0.55 1.29
N GLU A 476 -22.33 -0.80 1.54
CA GLU A 476 -21.31 -0.92 0.48
C GLU A 476 -21.65 -2.04 -0.50
N ASP A 477 -22.02 -3.21 0.01
CA ASP A 477 -22.45 -4.35 -0.82
C ASP A 477 -23.71 -4.05 -1.65
N ILE A 478 -24.69 -3.35 -1.05
CA ILE A 478 -25.86 -2.91 -1.80
C ILE A 478 -25.44 -1.98 -2.94
N LEU A 479 -24.58 -1.00 -2.66
CA LEU A 479 -24.18 0.02 -3.63
C LEU A 479 -23.35 -0.57 -4.77
N ARG A 480 -22.40 -1.48 -4.49
CA ARG A 480 -21.57 -2.10 -5.53
C ARG A 480 -22.39 -2.94 -6.50
N ILE A 481 -23.42 -3.67 -6.02
CA ILE A 481 -24.31 -4.47 -6.87
C ILE A 481 -25.36 -3.60 -7.56
N TYR A 482 -25.90 -2.58 -6.88
CA TYR A 482 -26.78 -1.57 -7.49
C TYR A 482 -26.07 -0.83 -8.64
N GLY A 483 -24.77 -0.60 -8.49
CA GLY A 483 -23.88 0.08 -9.43
C GLY A 483 -23.67 1.55 -9.09
N TYR A 484 -22.41 1.91 -8.85
CA TYR A 484 -21.99 3.28 -8.53
C TYR A 484 -22.44 4.30 -9.57
N ASN A 485 -22.41 3.93 -10.86
CA ASN A 485 -22.79 4.81 -11.97
C ASN A 485 -24.30 5.05 -12.06
N ASN A 486 -25.12 4.31 -11.31
CA ASN A 486 -26.56 4.49 -11.24
C ASN A 486 -27.01 5.52 -10.18
N VAL A 487 -26.03 6.10 -9.46
CA VAL A 487 -26.27 7.18 -8.51
C VAL A 487 -25.95 8.51 -9.19
N GLU A 488 -26.99 9.33 -9.37
CA GLU A 488 -26.86 10.63 -10.03
C GLU A 488 -26.15 11.62 -9.11
N PHE A 489 -25.28 12.46 -9.67
CA PHE A 489 -24.74 13.61 -8.95
C PHE A 489 -25.81 14.71 -8.85
N SER A 490 -25.96 15.28 -7.66
CA SER A 490 -26.81 16.46 -7.51
C SER A 490 -26.15 17.69 -8.14
N ASP A 491 -26.90 18.41 -8.95
CA ASP A 491 -26.47 19.71 -9.52
C ASP A 491 -26.28 20.80 -8.43
N ASN A 492 -26.79 20.54 -7.23
CA ASN A 492 -26.75 21.49 -6.14
C ASN A 492 -26.09 20.87 -4.90
N VAL A 493 -25.00 21.49 -4.45
CA VAL A 493 -24.37 21.17 -3.16
C VAL A 493 -24.93 22.09 -2.09
N LYS A 494 -25.67 21.53 -1.12
CA LYS A 494 -26.08 22.26 0.08
C LYS A 494 -24.91 22.29 1.07
N SER A 495 -24.26 23.44 1.20
CA SER A 495 -23.18 23.65 2.16
C SER A 495 -23.52 24.78 3.12
N ASN A 496 -23.25 24.60 4.40
CA ASN A 496 -23.31 25.67 5.37
C ASN A 496 -21.95 26.39 5.44
N LEU A 497 -21.79 27.44 4.61
CA LEU A 497 -20.54 28.19 4.49
C LEU A 497 -20.24 29.09 5.71
N SER A 498 -21.19 29.20 6.64
CA SER A 498 -21.01 30.02 7.86
C SER A 498 -20.31 29.28 9.00
N TYR A 499 -20.19 27.96 8.90
CA TYR A 499 -19.50 27.16 9.90
C TYR A 499 -17.99 27.24 9.70
N GLN A 500 -17.27 27.70 10.72
CA GLN A 500 -15.79 27.74 10.75
C GLN A 500 -15.27 26.92 11.92
N THR A 501 -14.39 26.01 11.61
CA THR A 501 -13.66 25.21 12.61
C THR A 501 -12.42 25.93 13.11
N PRO A 502 -11.84 25.53 14.25
CA PRO A 502 -10.51 25.98 14.67
C PRO A 502 -9.43 25.72 13.61
N THR A 503 -9.57 24.63 12.84
CA THR A 503 -8.69 24.27 11.74
C THR A 503 -8.75 25.30 10.60
N ASP A 504 -9.96 25.71 10.18
CA ASP A 504 -10.13 26.72 9.14
C ASP A 504 -9.47 28.06 9.54
N ARG A 505 -9.61 28.43 10.82
CA ARG A 505 -8.93 29.62 11.34
C ARG A 505 -7.41 29.48 11.29
N SER A 506 -6.89 28.34 11.69
CA SER A 506 -5.45 28.07 11.64
C SER A 506 -4.92 28.15 10.22
N TRP A 507 -5.59 27.50 9.26
CA TRP A 507 -5.25 27.53 7.85
C TRP A 507 -5.29 28.95 7.26
N LYS A 508 -6.32 29.72 7.58
CA LYS A 508 -6.43 31.09 7.13
C LYS A 508 -5.27 31.96 7.62
N LEU A 509 -4.86 31.80 8.87
CA LEU A 509 -3.72 32.53 9.45
C LEU A 509 -2.39 32.03 8.88
N GLN A 510 -2.24 30.73 8.63
CA GLN A 510 -1.06 30.18 7.97
C GLN A 510 -0.91 30.77 6.56
N ASN A 511 -1.96 30.77 5.75
CA ASN A 511 -1.93 31.37 4.42
C ASN A 511 -1.60 32.86 4.48
N LEU A 512 -2.15 33.61 5.44
CA LEU A 512 -1.85 35.02 5.64
C LEU A 512 -0.35 35.27 5.88
N ILE A 513 0.30 34.42 6.67
CA ILE A 513 1.75 34.51 6.95
C ILE A 513 2.57 34.02 5.75
N SER A 514 2.12 32.97 5.07
CA SER A 514 2.77 32.49 3.84
C SER A 514 2.79 33.57 2.76
N GLU A 515 1.65 34.23 2.52
CA GLU A 515 1.56 35.35 1.58
C GLU A 515 2.53 36.52 1.97
N GLN A 516 2.60 36.84 3.27
CA GLN A 516 3.53 37.84 3.75
C GLN A 516 4.98 37.45 3.51
N LEU A 517 5.37 36.23 3.81
CA LEU A 517 6.73 35.71 3.60
C LEU A 517 7.07 35.64 2.11
N CYS A 518 6.18 35.14 1.27
CA CYS A 518 6.36 35.16 -0.19
C CYS A 518 6.53 36.59 -0.72
N GLY A 519 5.73 37.54 -0.23
CA GLY A 519 5.86 38.96 -0.55
C GLY A 519 7.19 39.57 -0.12
N CYS A 520 7.87 39.01 0.88
CA CYS A 520 9.23 39.36 1.32
C CYS A 520 10.33 38.56 0.61
N GLY A 521 10.01 37.76 -0.40
CA GLY A 521 10.96 36.97 -1.20
C GLY A 521 11.37 35.66 -0.58
N PHE A 522 10.58 35.09 0.31
CA PHE A 522 10.76 33.75 0.80
C PHE A 522 10.16 32.73 -0.16
N ASN A 523 10.80 31.56 -0.24
CA ASN A 523 10.26 30.38 -0.88
C ASN A 523 9.80 29.39 0.18
N GLU A 524 8.61 28.82 -0.01
CA GLU A 524 8.15 27.70 0.80
C GLU A 524 8.94 26.45 0.44
N ILE A 525 9.40 25.73 1.46
CA ILE A 525 10.00 24.42 1.30
C ILE A 525 9.14 23.39 2.03
N MET A 526 9.20 22.16 1.57
CA MET A 526 8.50 21.04 2.17
C MET A 526 9.45 19.84 2.23
N ASN A 527 9.91 19.55 3.43
CA ASN A 527 10.85 18.46 3.68
C ASN A 527 10.12 17.24 4.27
N ASN A 528 10.73 16.06 4.13
CA ASN A 528 10.22 14.83 4.71
C ASN A 528 10.18 14.94 6.25
N SER A 529 9.11 14.40 6.85
CA SER A 529 9.02 14.23 8.30
C SER A 529 9.97 13.17 8.82
N LEU A 530 10.40 12.24 7.97
CA LEU A 530 11.43 11.26 8.29
C LEU A 530 12.82 11.85 8.04
N THR A 531 13.72 11.59 8.97
CA THR A 531 15.11 12.08 8.96
C THR A 531 16.04 11.04 9.57
N ARG A 532 17.31 11.37 9.66
CA ARG A 532 18.34 10.50 10.27
C ARG A 532 18.54 10.83 11.75
N SER A 533 18.51 9.82 12.61
CA SER A 533 18.76 9.97 14.06
C SER A 533 20.17 10.51 14.35
N ALA A 534 21.12 10.29 13.46
CA ALA A 534 22.51 10.80 13.59
C ALA A 534 22.61 12.33 13.72
N TYR A 535 21.59 13.07 13.28
CA TYR A 535 21.56 14.53 13.53
C TYR A 535 21.40 14.90 15.01
N TYR A 536 20.85 14.02 15.81
CA TYR A 536 20.46 14.25 17.20
C TYR A 536 21.45 13.67 18.22
N THR A 537 22.41 12.84 17.78
CA THR A 537 23.33 12.08 18.66
C THR A 537 24.05 12.96 19.70
N ASP A 538 24.47 14.16 19.31
CA ASP A 538 25.24 15.05 20.20
C ASP A 538 24.44 16.32 20.59
N LEU A 539 23.14 16.31 20.52
CA LEU A 539 22.30 17.46 20.85
C LEU A 539 21.65 17.31 22.22
N SER A 540 21.76 18.37 23.02
CA SER A 540 21.10 18.44 24.32
C SER A 540 19.67 18.97 24.24
N VAL A 541 19.39 19.86 23.26
CA VAL A 541 18.05 20.45 23.06
C VAL A 541 17.10 19.45 22.43
N TYR A 542 17.60 18.62 21.54
CA TYR A 542 16.86 17.58 20.83
C TYR A 542 17.60 16.25 21.01
N PRO A 543 17.49 15.60 22.18
CA PRO A 543 18.23 14.35 22.45
C PRO A 543 17.79 13.22 21.52
N GLU A 544 18.73 12.37 21.08
CA GLU A 544 18.44 11.19 20.27
C GLU A 544 17.42 10.24 20.96
N ALA A 545 17.46 10.16 22.29
CA ALA A 545 16.51 9.38 23.09
C ALA A 545 15.05 9.84 22.94
N HIS A 546 14.84 11.07 22.49
CA HIS A 546 13.52 11.62 22.21
C HIS A 546 13.08 11.44 20.76
N CYS A 547 13.89 10.78 19.92
CA CYS A 547 13.47 10.44 18.54
C CYS A 547 12.36 9.37 18.54
N VAL A 548 11.33 9.61 17.74
CA VAL A 548 10.38 8.57 17.38
C VAL A 548 11.03 7.70 16.32
N MET A 549 11.58 6.55 16.74
CA MET A 549 12.29 5.63 15.86
C MET A 549 11.33 4.77 15.06
N LEU A 550 11.66 4.53 13.79
CA LEU A 550 10.90 3.60 12.95
C LEU A 550 11.33 2.16 13.21
N MET A 551 10.36 1.24 13.25
CA MET A 551 10.60 -0.19 13.44
C MET A 551 11.27 -0.82 12.21
N ASN A 552 10.87 -0.41 11.00
CA ASN A 552 11.38 -0.92 9.72
C ASN A 552 11.69 0.26 8.77
N PRO A 553 12.79 1.00 9.00
CA PRO A 553 13.14 2.13 8.15
C PRO A 553 13.58 1.68 6.76
N LEU A 554 13.24 2.45 5.73
CA LEU A 554 13.68 2.21 4.35
C LEU A 554 15.21 2.36 4.20
N SER A 555 15.81 3.26 4.98
CA SER A 555 17.26 3.48 5.01
C SER A 555 17.68 4.07 6.36
N ALA A 556 18.98 4.10 6.64
CA ALA A 556 19.55 4.75 7.81
C ALA A 556 19.33 6.28 7.79
N ASP A 557 19.11 6.85 6.62
CA ASP A 557 18.85 8.29 6.45
C ASP A 557 17.40 8.70 6.74
N LEU A 558 16.49 7.72 6.88
CA LEU A 558 15.07 7.91 7.14
C LEU A 558 14.60 7.01 8.29
N ASN A 559 15.36 6.97 9.38
CA ASN A 559 15.14 6.01 10.46
C ASN A 559 14.38 6.56 11.67
N CYS A 560 14.11 7.87 11.72
CA CYS A 560 13.32 8.49 12.77
C CYS A 560 12.47 9.65 12.26
N MET A 561 11.51 10.08 13.07
CA MET A 561 10.74 11.30 12.80
C MET A 561 11.48 12.53 13.36
N ARG A 562 11.38 13.68 12.66
CA ARG A 562 12.07 14.93 12.99
C ARG A 562 11.56 15.55 14.29
N GLN A 563 12.48 15.97 15.18
CA GLN A 563 12.16 16.74 16.38
C GLN A 563 12.11 18.26 16.12
N THR A 564 12.70 18.73 15.03
CA THR A 564 12.78 20.14 14.61
C THR A 564 12.78 20.23 13.09
N LEU A 565 12.36 21.36 12.55
CA LEU A 565 12.41 21.66 11.11
C LEU A 565 13.83 22.02 10.65
N LEU A 566 14.76 22.32 11.59
CA LEU A 566 16.09 22.83 11.32
C LEU A 566 16.84 22.05 10.23
N PHE A 567 16.95 20.74 10.38
CA PHE A 567 17.80 19.91 9.51
C PHE A 567 17.29 19.82 8.08
N GLY A 568 15.99 19.69 7.87
CA GLY A 568 15.40 19.69 6.52
C GLY A 568 15.68 21.00 5.79
N GLY A 569 15.57 22.14 6.49
CA GLY A 569 15.93 23.43 5.91
C GLY A 569 17.42 23.59 5.65
N LEU A 570 18.30 23.06 6.51
CA LEU A 570 19.74 23.05 6.25
C LEU A 570 20.10 22.16 5.05
N GLU A 571 19.48 21.00 4.88
CA GLU A 571 19.63 20.14 3.69
C GLU A 571 19.20 20.89 2.42
N SER A 572 18.10 21.64 2.49
CA SER A 572 17.62 22.47 1.38
C SER A 572 18.61 23.60 1.05
N ILE A 573 19.23 24.21 2.06
CA ILE A 573 20.27 25.24 1.86
C ILE A 573 21.52 24.65 1.22
N GLU A 574 22.01 23.52 1.73
CA GLU A 574 23.15 22.78 1.20
C GLU A 574 22.95 22.41 -0.27
N HIS A 575 21.76 21.86 -0.60
CA HIS A 575 21.38 21.50 -1.96
C HIS A 575 21.44 22.69 -2.92
N ASN A 576 20.94 23.85 -2.49
CA ASN A 576 20.94 25.08 -3.29
C ASN A 576 22.35 25.68 -3.39
N MET A 577 23.09 25.71 -2.30
CA MET A 577 24.46 26.22 -2.25
C MET A 577 25.38 25.45 -3.21
N LYS A 578 25.30 24.14 -3.26
CA LYS A 578 26.07 23.29 -4.21
C LYS A 578 25.74 23.59 -5.67
N ARG A 579 24.57 24.20 -5.92
CA ARG A 579 24.14 24.67 -7.26
C ARG A 579 24.40 26.16 -7.49
N LYS A 580 25.26 26.76 -6.65
CA LYS A 580 25.64 28.19 -6.70
C LYS A 580 24.46 29.14 -6.44
N ASN A 581 23.41 28.67 -5.77
CA ASN A 581 22.28 29.47 -5.34
C ASN A 581 22.29 29.57 -3.81
N GLY A 582 23.21 30.40 -3.28
CA GLY A 582 23.42 30.50 -1.85
C GLY A 582 22.65 31.61 -1.14
N ASN A 583 22.03 32.56 -1.88
CA ASN A 583 21.23 33.65 -1.32
C ASN A 583 19.78 33.21 -1.19
N VAL A 584 19.44 32.59 -0.09
CA VAL A 584 18.12 31.92 0.07
C VAL A 584 17.37 32.44 1.29
N ARG A 585 16.08 32.54 1.17
CA ARG A 585 15.09 32.74 2.22
C ARG A 585 14.05 31.65 2.11
N PHE A 586 14.00 30.78 3.11
CA PHE A 586 13.09 29.64 3.14
C PHE A 586 12.18 29.71 4.35
N TYR A 587 10.97 29.17 4.20
CA TYR A 587 10.09 28.88 5.32
C TYR A 587 9.40 27.53 5.11
N GLU A 588 9.02 26.90 6.21
CA GLU A 588 8.30 25.63 6.21
C GLU A 588 7.33 25.59 7.39
N PHE A 589 6.08 25.20 7.10
CA PHE A 589 5.16 24.77 8.14
C PHE A 589 5.17 23.26 8.22
N GLY A 590 5.36 22.69 9.40
CA GLY A 590 5.41 21.25 9.55
C GLY A 590 5.30 20.74 10.97
N ASN A 591 4.88 19.48 11.10
CA ASN A 591 4.90 18.80 12.38
C ASN A 591 6.32 18.39 12.78
N CYS A 592 6.59 18.53 14.06
CA CYS A 592 7.74 17.98 14.76
C CYS A 592 7.26 17.01 15.83
N TYR A 593 8.03 15.97 16.07
CA TYR A 593 7.62 14.83 16.87
C TYR A 593 8.60 14.62 18.03
N ASP A 594 8.08 14.24 19.18
CA ASP A 594 8.87 13.97 20.38
C ASP A 594 8.39 12.71 21.08
N TYR A 595 9.33 11.91 21.53
CA TYR A 595 9.10 10.73 22.34
C TYR A 595 9.66 10.92 23.73
N ASN A 596 8.82 10.85 24.76
CA ASN A 596 9.25 10.92 26.13
C ASN A 596 8.67 9.75 26.95
N ILE A 597 9.53 8.82 27.31
CA ILE A 597 9.16 7.62 28.06
C ILE A 597 8.53 7.94 29.42
N ASP A 598 8.90 9.07 30.05
CA ASP A 598 8.38 9.47 31.35
C ASP A 598 6.88 9.82 31.30
N ASN A 599 6.36 10.12 30.11
CA ASN A 599 4.94 10.40 29.89
C ASN A 599 4.10 9.15 29.67
N LYS A 600 4.70 7.94 29.67
CA LYS A 600 3.98 6.67 29.44
C LYS A 600 2.94 6.45 30.53
N LYS A 601 1.71 6.10 30.10
CA LYS A 601 0.59 5.74 30.98
C LYS A 601 0.04 4.37 30.58
N GLU A 602 -0.47 3.61 31.54
CA GLU A 602 -1.04 2.28 31.29
C GLU A 602 -2.32 2.34 30.46
N ASP A 603 -3.16 3.35 30.69
CA ASP A 603 -4.47 3.51 30.04
C ASP A 603 -4.41 4.34 28.74
N GLU A 604 -3.24 4.86 28.33
CA GLU A 604 -3.11 5.77 27.21
C GLU A 604 -1.90 5.39 26.34
N THR A 605 -2.16 4.61 25.31
CA THR A 605 -1.13 3.97 24.44
C THR A 605 -0.16 4.98 23.78
N LEU A 606 -0.58 6.21 23.55
CA LEU A 606 0.20 7.23 22.85
C LEU A 606 0.70 8.37 23.74
N ALA A 607 0.54 8.28 25.08
CA ALA A 607 0.90 9.37 25.99
C ALA A 607 2.38 9.78 25.92
N GLN A 608 3.28 8.84 25.57
CA GLN A 608 4.70 9.11 25.42
C GLN A 608 5.07 9.85 24.12
N PHE A 609 4.15 9.98 23.17
CA PHE A 609 4.38 10.67 21.92
C PHE A 609 3.69 12.03 21.91
N SER A 610 4.35 13.03 21.34
CA SER A 610 3.75 14.34 21.15
C SER A 610 4.08 14.91 19.79
N GLU A 611 3.18 15.76 19.29
CA GLU A 611 3.32 16.48 18.04
C GLU A 611 3.19 17.99 18.29
N ASP A 612 4.04 18.78 17.64
CA ASP A 612 3.96 20.22 17.66
C ASP A 612 4.09 20.77 16.24
N TYR A 613 3.07 21.48 15.78
CA TYR A 613 3.09 22.12 14.47
C TYR A 613 3.88 23.42 14.56
N ARG A 614 4.90 23.57 13.71
CA ARG A 614 5.87 24.67 13.78
C ARG A 614 6.02 25.39 12.45
N LEU A 615 6.49 26.63 12.55
CA LEU A 615 6.98 27.44 11.44
C LEU A 615 8.49 27.57 11.57
N GLY A 616 9.24 27.03 10.61
CA GLY A 616 10.68 27.24 10.46
C GLY A 616 10.93 28.36 9.44
N ILE A 617 11.93 29.20 9.70
CA ILE A 617 12.34 30.32 8.84
C ILE A 617 13.86 30.29 8.76
N TRP A 618 14.40 30.27 7.53
CA TRP A 618 15.84 30.28 7.27
C TRP A 618 16.20 31.45 6.36
N VAL A 619 17.27 32.12 6.69
CA VAL A 619 17.89 33.20 5.90
C VAL A 619 19.37 32.89 5.78
N ALA A 620 19.90 32.90 4.56
CA ALA A 620 21.32 32.67 4.29
C ALA A 620 21.81 33.45 3.08
N GLY A 621 23.10 33.74 3.06
CA GLY A 621 23.78 34.46 1.96
C GLY A 621 23.65 35.97 2.07
N ASN A 622 23.52 36.66 0.93
CA ASN A 622 23.42 38.09 0.84
C ASN A 622 21.95 38.54 0.88
N ARG A 623 21.71 39.63 1.61
CA ARG A 623 20.45 40.37 1.59
C ARG A 623 20.28 41.12 0.26
N VAL A 624 21.37 41.77 -0.20
CA VAL A 624 21.43 42.48 -1.46
C VAL A 624 22.68 41.99 -2.19
N GLU A 625 22.52 41.58 -3.46
CA GLU A 625 23.64 41.26 -4.32
C GLU A 625 24.25 42.49 -4.94
N ASN A 626 25.56 42.41 -5.18
CA ASN A 626 26.30 43.49 -5.79
C ASN A 626 25.71 43.89 -7.15
N ASN A 627 25.47 45.22 -7.28
CA ASN A 627 25.00 45.80 -8.50
C ASN A 627 25.56 47.25 -8.62
N TRP A 628 25.24 47.91 -9.70
CA TRP A 628 25.75 49.27 -9.95
C TRP A 628 25.37 50.31 -8.88
N ALA A 629 24.28 50.08 -8.13
CA ALA A 629 23.76 51.02 -7.12
C ALA A 629 24.13 50.59 -5.69
N HIS A 630 24.41 49.29 -5.46
CA HIS A 630 24.66 48.74 -4.15
C HIS A 630 25.80 47.73 -4.15
N PRO A 631 26.71 47.78 -3.15
CA PRO A 631 27.63 46.68 -2.85
C PRO A 631 26.88 45.49 -2.28
N ASP A 632 27.54 44.33 -2.19
CA ASP A 632 27.03 43.17 -1.47
C ASP A 632 26.71 43.53 -0.01
N GLU A 633 25.50 43.21 0.40
CA GLU A 633 25.08 43.31 1.80
C GLU A 633 24.71 41.93 2.33
N LYS A 634 25.42 41.41 3.32
CA LYS A 634 25.12 40.12 3.92
C LYS A 634 23.82 40.18 4.73
N SER A 635 23.11 39.08 4.74
CA SER A 635 21.99 38.86 5.65
C SER A 635 22.48 38.91 7.11
N SER A 636 21.58 39.18 8.02
CA SER A 636 21.91 39.33 9.44
C SER A 636 20.81 38.76 10.35
N VAL A 637 21.15 38.48 11.59
CA VAL A 637 20.19 38.06 12.61
C VAL A 637 19.09 39.14 12.86
N TYR A 638 19.42 40.42 12.60
CA TYR A 638 18.47 41.53 12.75
C TYR A 638 17.41 41.50 11.64
N GLU A 639 17.78 41.08 10.42
CA GLU A 639 16.85 40.85 9.33
C GLU A 639 15.87 39.75 9.70
N LEU A 640 16.37 38.59 10.17
CA LEU A 640 15.53 37.50 10.64
C LEU A 640 14.61 37.94 11.77
N LYS A 641 15.12 38.72 12.74
CA LYS A 641 14.33 39.23 13.86
C LYS A 641 13.19 40.14 13.40
N ALA A 642 13.43 40.99 12.41
CA ALA A 642 12.39 41.85 11.83
C ALA A 642 11.26 41.00 11.19
N TYR A 643 11.60 39.93 10.47
CA TYR A 643 10.57 39.01 9.93
C TYR A 643 9.78 38.35 11.05
N VAL A 644 10.43 37.84 12.09
CA VAL A 644 9.76 37.21 13.24
C VAL A 644 8.84 38.22 13.96
N GLU A 645 9.31 39.43 14.23
CA GLU A 645 8.49 40.48 14.88
C GLU A 645 7.27 40.83 14.01
N ASN A 646 7.45 40.96 12.70
CA ASN A 646 6.37 41.26 11.76
C ASN A 646 5.32 40.11 11.72
N ILE A 647 5.75 38.86 11.77
CA ILE A 647 4.86 37.69 11.85
C ILE A 647 4.03 37.73 13.13
N LEU A 648 4.69 37.90 14.29
CA LEU A 648 4.01 37.98 15.58
C LEU A 648 2.99 39.15 15.63
N ALA A 649 3.38 40.32 15.15
CA ALA A 649 2.50 41.49 15.07
C ALA A 649 1.32 41.24 14.11
N ARG A 650 1.56 40.62 12.95
CA ARG A 650 0.54 40.33 11.95
C ARG A 650 -0.50 39.32 12.47
N LEU A 651 -0.05 38.37 13.29
CA LEU A 651 -0.94 37.42 13.97
C LEU A 651 -1.75 38.06 15.11
N GLY A 652 -1.38 39.24 15.53
CA GLY A 652 -2.05 39.96 16.64
C GLY A 652 -1.48 39.66 18.02
N VAL A 653 -0.23 39.18 18.09
CA VAL A 653 0.48 39.02 19.36
C VAL A 653 0.80 40.41 19.92
N ASP A 654 0.52 40.64 21.20
CA ASP A 654 0.88 41.89 21.85
C ASP A 654 2.41 42.01 22.04
N MET A 655 3.07 42.73 21.14
CA MET A 655 4.52 42.88 21.11
C MET A 655 5.10 43.53 22.40
N LYS A 656 4.29 44.24 23.15
CA LYS A 656 4.72 44.80 24.46
C LYS A 656 4.92 43.71 25.53
N ARG A 657 4.36 42.55 25.32
CA ARG A 657 4.45 41.38 26.20
C ARG A 657 5.43 40.32 25.71
N VAL A 658 5.99 40.49 24.52
CA VAL A 658 7.00 39.56 23.96
C VAL A 658 8.36 39.93 24.57
N ILE A 659 9.03 38.89 25.06
CA ILE A 659 10.36 38.98 25.64
C ILE A 659 11.34 38.17 24.79
N PHE A 660 12.36 38.83 24.28
CA PHE A 660 13.49 38.18 23.63
C PHE A 660 14.60 38.00 24.69
N GLY A 661 14.73 36.78 25.20
CA GLY A 661 15.73 36.41 26.21
C GLY A 661 16.97 35.81 25.59
N ASN A 662 18.15 36.00 26.19
CA ASN A 662 19.36 35.30 25.75
C ASN A 662 19.17 33.78 25.85
N LEU A 663 19.58 33.10 24.81
CA LEU A 663 19.51 31.62 24.72
C LEU A 663 20.89 31.06 24.41
N THR A 664 21.39 30.24 25.30
CA THR A 664 22.62 29.48 25.09
C THR A 664 22.27 28.02 25.00
N ASN A 665 22.54 27.42 23.86
CA ASN A 665 22.32 25.98 23.59
C ASN A 665 23.25 25.51 22.45
N ASP A 666 23.12 24.27 22.06
CA ASP A 666 23.93 23.63 21.01
C ASP A 666 23.44 23.93 19.58
N ILE A 667 22.25 24.48 19.43
CA ILE A 667 21.67 24.83 18.11
C ILE A 667 22.26 26.14 17.59
N TYR A 668 22.39 27.16 18.47
CA TYR A 668 22.79 28.50 18.08
C TYR A 668 24.16 28.86 18.62
N SER A 669 25.00 29.51 17.82
CA SER A 669 26.21 30.19 18.31
C SER A 669 25.87 31.48 19.07
N SER A 670 24.73 32.10 18.71
CA SER A 670 24.12 33.23 19.42
C SER A 670 22.60 33.08 19.20
N GLY A 671 21.84 32.93 20.26
CA GLY A 671 20.41 32.66 20.20
C GLY A 671 19.58 33.55 21.09
N LEU A 672 18.29 33.62 20.73
CA LEU A 672 17.26 34.29 21.54
C LEU A 672 16.08 33.32 21.72
N SER A 673 15.56 33.26 22.94
CA SER A 673 14.26 32.68 23.23
C SER A 673 13.18 33.74 23.04
N ILE A 674 12.01 33.33 22.51
CA ILE A 674 10.85 34.21 22.30
C ILE A 674 9.76 33.73 23.23
N THR A 675 9.46 34.52 24.26
CA THR A 675 8.49 34.19 25.30
C THR A 675 7.50 35.34 25.50
N THR A 676 6.33 35.00 26.04
CA THR A 676 5.36 35.99 26.47
C THR A 676 5.59 36.40 27.93
N GLY A 677 5.05 37.51 28.35
CA GLY A 677 5.09 37.94 29.76
C GLY A 677 4.44 36.94 30.74
N SER A 678 3.65 35.99 30.26
CA SER A 678 3.08 34.86 31.04
C SER A 678 4.00 33.65 31.11
N GLY A 679 5.18 33.70 30.50
CA GLY A 679 6.15 32.59 30.44
C GLY A 679 5.90 31.56 29.34
N ARG A 680 4.91 31.77 28.45
CA ARG A 680 4.70 30.88 27.32
C ARG A 680 5.81 31.03 26.29
N GLN A 681 6.46 29.94 25.95
CA GLN A 681 7.46 29.94 24.90
C GLN A 681 6.79 29.88 23.52
N LEU A 682 7.05 30.87 22.69
CA LEU A 682 6.54 30.97 21.33
C LEU A 682 7.52 30.41 20.32
N GLY A 683 8.82 30.42 20.62
CA GLY A 683 9.84 29.92 19.73
C GLY A 683 11.24 30.32 20.12
N THR A 684 12.17 30.09 19.19
CA THR A 684 13.59 30.48 19.32
C THR A 684 14.10 31.02 18.00
N MET A 685 15.16 31.81 18.03
CA MET A 685 15.84 32.29 16.83
C MET A 685 17.31 32.54 17.09
N GLY A 686 18.14 32.56 16.05
CA GLY A 686 19.54 32.87 16.20
C GLY A 686 20.39 32.52 15.00
N ILE A 687 21.72 32.52 15.21
CA ILE A 687 22.72 32.11 14.23
C ILE A 687 23.02 30.62 14.46
N VAL A 688 22.76 29.76 13.47
CA VAL A 688 23.02 28.34 13.56
C VAL A 688 24.48 28.04 13.88
N SER A 689 24.73 27.16 14.84
CA SER A 689 26.09 26.85 15.32
C SER A 689 26.98 26.32 14.18
N LYS A 690 28.26 26.66 14.27
CA LYS A 690 29.25 26.19 13.27
C LYS A 690 29.35 24.67 13.22
N LYS A 691 29.11 23.97 14.34
CA LYS A 691 29.08 22.48 14.40
C LYS A 691 28.02 21.93 13.48
N LEU A 692 26.79 22.40 13.58
CA LEU A 692 25.67 21.95 12.78
C LEU A 692 25.81 22.29 11.29
N ARG A 693 26.27 23.48 10.98
CA ARG A 693 26.52 23.89 9.59
C ARG A 693 27.59 23.01 8.92
N LYS A 694 28.68 22.71 9.64
CA LYS A 694 29.74 21.81 9.13
C LYS A 694 29.26 20.36 8.92
N MET A 695 28.30 19.89 9.70
CA MET A 695 27.70 18.56 9.52
C MET A 695 27.08 18.37 8.13
N LEU A 696 26.67 19.48 7.50
CA LEU A 696 26.05 19.53 6.18
C LEU A 696 26.87 20.33 5.16
N ASP A 697 28.20 20.49 5.39
CA ASP A 697 29.13 21.21 4.50
C ASP A 697 28.69 22.64 4.15
N ILE A 698 28.03 23.33 5.09
CA ILE A 698 27.57 24.71 4.92
C ILE A 698 28.60 25.66 5.53
N ASP A 699 29.35 26.38 4.70
CA ASP A 699 30.38 27.30 5.15
C ASP A 699 29.87 28.70 5.52
N MET A 700 28.75 29.13 4.94
CA MET A 700 28.13 30.42 5.22
C MET A 700 27.36 30.45 6.55
N GLU A 701 27.12 31.66 7.07
CA GLU A 701 26.18 31.80 8.19
C GLU A 701 24.75 31.55 7.77
N VAL A 702 24.04 30.83 8.63
CA VAL A 702 22.59 30.57 8.48
C VAL A 702 21.89 31.14 9.70
N TYR A 703 20.90 31.96 9.45
CA TYR A 703 20.02 32.52 10.47
C TYR A 703 18.73 31.73 10.47
N TYR A 704 18.34 31.18 11.61
CA TYR A 704 17.20 30.30 11.77
C TYR A 704 16.28 30.74 12.89
N ALA A 705 14.97 30.71 12.63
CA ALA A 705 13.94 30.85 13.65
C ALA A 705 12.97 29.67 13.56
N GLU A 706 12.53 29.19 14.72
CA GLU A 706 11.48 28.17 14.81
C GLU A 706 10.41 28.65 15.80
N LEU A 707 9.18 28.75 15.31
CA LEU A 707 8.03 29.20 16.08
C LEU A 707 7.03 28.06 16.23
N SER A 708 6.58 27.78 17.46
CA SER A 708 5.49 26.85 17.71
C SER A 708 4.17 27.46 17.27
N TRP A 709 3.65 27.01 16.14
CA TRP A 709 2.35 27.44 15.63
C TRP A 709 1.24 27.13 16.61
N THR A 710 1.32 25.98 17.26
CA THR A 710 0.38 25.54 18.29
C THR A 710 0.31 26.54 19.45
N GLN A 711 1.47 27.03 19.93
CA GLN A 711 1.50 28.00 21.02
C GLN A 711 1.07 29.38 20.55
N LEU A 712 1.40 29.78 19.34
CA LEU A 712 0.93 31.01 18.73
C LEU A 712 -0.60 31.03 18.63
N MET A 713 -1.22 29.97 18.17
CA MET A 713 -2.69 29.87 18.10
C MET A 713 -3.35 29.96 19.48
N LYS A 714 -2.72 29.41 20.51
CA LYS A 714 -3.19 29.56 21.89
C LYS A 714 -3.04 31.00 22.39
N GLU A 715 -1.96 31.69 22.05
CA GLU A 715 -1.71 33.08 22.48
C GLU A 715 -2.72 34.05 21.85
N ILE A 716 -2.95 33.92 20.55
CA ILE A 716 -3.86 34.82 19.83
C ILE A 716 -5.33 34.47 19.93
N LYS A 717 -5.70 33.42 20.68
CA LYS A 717 -7.11 32.97 20.81
C LYS A 717 -8.05 34.11 21.23
N LYS A 718 -7.57 35.03 22.07
CA LYS A 718 -8.33 36.17 22.59
C LYS A 718 -7.94 37.48 21.94
N ALA A 719 -7.04 37.48 20.96
CA ALA A 719 -6.62 38.69 20.28
C ALA A 719 -7.81 39.31 19.51
N LYS A 720 -7.99 40.60 19.70
CA LYS A 720 -8.99 41.41 19.00
C LYS A 720 -8.29 42.49 18.22
N VAL A 721 -8.61 42.63 16.96
CA VAL A 721 -8.20 43.74 16.15
C VAL A 721 -9.03 44.95 16.57
N THR A 722 -8.38 45.99 17.03
CA THR A 722 -9.04 47.25 17.42
C THR A 722 -8.57 48.37 16.49
N PHE A 723 -9.49 49.15 16.00
CA PHE A 723 -9.19 50.35 15.24
C PHE A 723 -8.91 51.50 16.20
N SER A 724 -7.88 52.29 15.91
CA SER A 724 -7.62 53.57 16.53
C SER A 724 -7.28 54.61 15.46
N GLU A 725 -7.78 55.83 15.62
CA GLU A 725 -7.42 56.90 14.72
C GLU A 725 -5.93 57.24 14.81
N ILE A 726 -5.33 57.62 13.69
CA ILE A 726 -3.95 58.12 13.65
C ILE A 726 -3.94 59.49 14.35
N SER A 727 -2.97 59.70 15.25
CA SER A 727 -2.84 60.96 15.96
C SER A 727 -2.70 62.13 14.99
N LYS A 728 -3.49 63.17 15.25
CA LYS A 728 -3.43 64.42 14.48
C LYS A 728 -2.28 65.33 14.94
N PHE A 729 -1.62 65.01 16.05
CA PHE A 729 -0.57 65.79 16.64
C PHE A 729 0.81 65.19 16.31
N PRO A 730 1.80 66.02 15.91
CA PRO A 730 3.10 65.50 15.48
C PRO A 730 3.87 64.86 16.65
N ALA A 731 4.61 63.78 16.35
CA ALA A 731 5.60 63.25 17.27
C ALA A 731 6.84 64.12 17.28
N VAL A 732 7.49 64.17 18.43
CA VAL A 732 8.74 64.86 18.65
C VAL A 732 9.85 63.83 18.88
N LYS A 733 10.94 63.98 18.12
CA LYS A 733 12.14 63.16 18.26
C LYS A 733 13.21 63.92 19.04
N ARG A 734 13.86 63.25 20.01
CA ARG A 734 15.04 63.77 20.75
C ARG A 734 16.08 62.63 20.80
N ASP A 735 17.33 62.97 20.64
CA ASP A 735 18.44 62.05 20.62
C ASP A 735 19.35 62.26 21.85
N LEU A 736 19.89 61.16 22.40
CA LEU A 736 20.94 61.19 23.42
C LEU A 736 22.07 60.27 23.00
N ALA A 737 23.31 60.71 23.16
CA ALA A 737 24.48 59.86 23.06
C ALA A 737 24.86 59.41 24.47
N LEU A 738 24.73 58.09 24.71
CA LEU A 738 24.91 57.46 26.02
C LEU A 738 26.23 56.67 26.04
N LEU A 739 27.14 57.01 26.90
CA LEU A 739 28.33 56.21 27.22
C LEU A 739 27.97 55.22 28.29
N LEU A 740 28.10 53.96 27.99
CA LEU A 740 27.65 52.81 28.80
C LEU A 740 28.75 51.77 28.92
N ASP A 741 28.68 50.88 29.92
CA ASP A 741 29.49 49.68 29.99
C ASP A 741 29.11 48.74 28.83
N LYS A 742 30.10 48.02 28.31
CA LYS A 742 29.89 47.06 27.21
C LYS A 742 28.84 45.97 27.53
N SER A 743 28.70 45.62 28.81
CA SER A 743 27.74 44.61 29.27
C SER A 743 26.29 45.08 29.22
N VAL A 744 26.03 46.39 29.22
CA VAL A 744 24.66 46.92 29.21
C VAL A 744 23.99 46.65 27.88
N GLN A 745 22.84 46.00 27.90
CA GLN A 745 22.06 45.72 26.69
C GLN A 745 21.15 46.89 26.34
N PHE A 746 20.86 47.09 25.05
CA PHE A 746 19.92 48.11 24.60
C PHE A 746 18.52 47.92 25.20
N SER A 747 18.08 46.67 25.36
CA SER A 747 16.79 46.34 26.00
C SER A 747 16.63 46.89 27.42
N GLU A 748 17.74 47.04 28.17
CA GLU A 748 17.72 47.63 29.49
C GLU A 748 17.53 49.17 29.41
N VAL A 749 18.17 49.79 28.42
CA VAL A 749 18.01 51.22 28.10
C VAL A 749 16.56 51.49 27.68
N GLU A 750 16.05 50.68 26.74
CA GLU A 750 14.68 50.83 26.26
C GLU A 750 13.65 50.64 27.39
N LYS A 751 13.82 49.63 28.24
CA LYS A 751 12.91 49.36 29.37
C LYS A 751 12.90 50.53 30.35
N ILE A 752 14.05 51.05 30.75
CA ILE A 752 14.17 52.15 31.70
C ILE A 752 13.54 53.43 31.11
N ALA A 753 13.79 53.69 29.83
CA ALA A 753 13.21 54.82 29.13
C ALA A 753 11.69 54.76 29.08
N LYS A 754 11.14 53.59 28.64
CA LYS A 754 9.68 53.37 28.60
C LYS A 754 9.03 53.40 29.97
N ASP A 755 9.70 52.92 31.01
CA ASP A 755 9.21 52.98 32.38
C ASP A 755 9.27 54.42 32.96
N SER A 756 10.12 55.30 32.39
CA SER A 756 10.19 56.71 32.79
C SER A 756 8.94 57.50 32.38
N ASP A 757 8.37 57.23 31.18
CA ASP A 757 7.09 57.78 30.76
C ASP A 757 6.36 56.86 29.79
N ARG A 758 5.44 56.08 30.35
CA ARG A 758 4.65 55.09 29.57
C ARG A 758 3.57 55.73 28.68
N LYS A 759 3.23 57.00 28.93
CA LYS A 759 2.11 57.62 28.21
C LYS A 759 2.58 58.40 26.97
N LEU A 760 3.63 59.18 27.10
CA LEU A 760 4.07 60.11 26.07
C LEU A 760 5.26 59.56 25.26
N LEU A 761 6.10 58.71 25.84
CA LEU A 761 7.16 58.04 25.11
C LEU A 761 6.61 56.87 24.33
N LYS A 762 6.56 56.98 23.00
CA LYS A 762 5.98 55.97 22.11
C LYS A 762 7.01 54.97 21.64
N GLU A 763 8.21 55.43 21.28
CA GLU A 763 9.27 54.60 20.71
C GLU A 763 10.64 55.03 21.21
N VAL A 764 11.53 54.02 21.33
CA VAL A 764 12.95 54.20 21.63
C VAL A 764 13.73 53.45 20.55
N SER A 765 14.59 54.11 19.79
CA SER A 765 15.31 53.58 18.67
C SER A 765 16.81 53.75 18.81
N LEU A 766 17.58 52.72 18.61
CA LEU A 766 19.04 52.78 18.58
C LEU A 766 19.50 53.01 17.15
N PHE A 767 20.13 54.14 16.83
CA PHE A 767 20.50 54.44 15.44
C PHE A 767 22.02 54.40 15.22
N ASP A 768 22.86 54.41 16.29
CA ASP A 768 24.30 54.22 16.16
C ASP A 768 24.90 53.52 17.38
N VAL A 769 25.88 52.66 17.14
CA VAL A 769 26.68 51.96 18.17
C VAL A 769 28.15 52.16 17.84
N TYR A 770 28.84 52.88 18.70
CA TYR A 770 30.25 53.11 18.54
C TYR A 770 31.08 52.42 19.63
N GLU A 771 31.99 51.52 19.17
CA GLU A 771 32.99 50.83 19.99
C GLU A 771 34.37 51.09 19.40
N GLY A 772 35.02 52.18 19.74
CA GLY A 772 36.25 52.60 19.11
C GLY A 772 37.31 53.07 20.09
N LYS A 773 38.51 53.36 19.56
CA LYS A 773 39.70 53.78 20.35
C LYS A 773 39.54 55.08 21.11
N ASN A 774 38.53 55.90 20.80
CA ASN A 774 38.24 57.14 21.45
C ASN A 774 37.30 57.06 22.68
N LEU A 775 37.03 55.85 23.14
CA LEU A 775 36.23 55.58 24.34
C LEU A 775 37.10 55.00 25.46
N PRO A 776 36.73 55.21 26.72
CA PRO A 776 37.37 54.56 27.86
C PRO A 776 37.30 53.03 27.69
N ALA A 777 38.31 52.29 28.19
CA ALA A 777 38.33 50.84 28.12
C ALA A 777 37.09 50.28 28.84
N GLY A 778 36.44 49.28 28.18
CA GLY A 778 35.22 48.63 28.70
C GLY A 778 33.93 49.41 28.44
N LYS A 779 33.98 50.54 27.74
CA LYS A 779 32.79 51.36 27.41
C LYS A 779 32.41 51.24 25.93
N LYS A 780 31.13 51.53 25.64
CA LYS A 780 30.54 51.71 24.32
C LYS A 780 29.63 52.92 24.32
N SER A 781 29.37 53.49 23.17
CA SER A 781 28.41 54.58 22.99
C SER A 781 27.19 54.13 22.22
N TYR A 782 26.03 54.37 22.77
CA TYR A 782 24.77 54.24 22.11
C TYR A 782 24.20 55.60 21.73
N ALA A 783 23.87 55.80 20.46
CA ALA A 783 23.09 56.94 20.02
C ALA A 783 21.61 56.52 19.91
N VAL A 784 20.80 57.04 20.81
CA VAL A 784 19.41 56.62 21.04
C VAL A 784 18.46 57.75 20.75
N SER A 785 17.45 57.49 19.92
CA SER A 785 16.34 58.39 19.64
C SER A 785 15.11 58.03 20.48
N PHE A 786 14.48 59.05 21.01
CA PHE A 786 13.25 58.98 21.83
C PHE A 786 12.13 59.68 21.07
N PHE A 787 11.09 58.97 20.72
CA PHE A 787 9.92 59.51 20.03
C PHE A 787 8.76 59.70 21.01
N MET A 788 8.35 60.96 21.20
CA MET A 788 7.33 61.39 22.16
C MET A 788 6.12 61.93 21.42
N GLN A 789 4.92 61.55 21.82
CA GLN A 789 3.66 62.02 21.23
C GLN A 789 2.54 61.97 22.26
N ASP A 790 1.72 63.02 22.25
CA ASP A 790 0.41 63.04 22.95
C ASP A 790 -0.70 62.94 21.91
N GLU A 791 -1.63 62.04 22.14
CA GLU A 791 -2.77 61.80 21.22
C GLU A 791 -3.81 62.93 21.29
N SER A 792 -3.80 63.74 22.34
CA SER A 792 -4.78 64.77 22.62
C SER A 792 -4.32 66.21 22.31
N LYS A 793 -3.03 66.45 22.21
CA LYS A 793 -2.45 67.80 22.02
C LYS A 793 -0.98 67.77 21.55
N THR A 794 -0.53 68.83 20.93
CA THR A 794 0.89 69.04 20.62
C THR A 794 1.73 69.24 21.93
N LEU A 795 2.83 68.50 22.01
CA LEU A 795 3.77 68.66 23.14
C LEU A 795 4.50 69.98 23.07
N ASN A 796 4.66 70.62 24.19
CA ASN A 796 5.49 71.84 24.32
C ASN A 796 6.89 71.46 24.80
N ASP A 797 7.86 72.36 24.54
CA ASP A 797 9.28 72.16 24.90
C ASP A 797 9.50 71.88 26.39
N LYS A 798 8.77 72.54 27.30
CA LYS A 798 8.90 72.30 28.75
C LYS A 798 8.48 70.82 29.11
N GLN A 799 7.49 70.27 28.47
CA GLN A 799 7.05 68.86 28.69
C GLN A 799 8.10 67.88 28.14
N ILE A 800 8.61 68.17 26.94
CA ILE A 800 9.63 67.39 26.28
C ILE A 800 10.92 67.33 27.11
N ASP A 801 11.40 68.48 27.53
CA ASP A 801 12.60 68.61 28.34
C ASP A 801 12.47 67.93 29.71
N ALA A 802 11.30 68.00 30.34
CA ALA A 802 11.01 67.28 31.58
C ALA A 802 11.07 65.76 31.43
N ILE A 803 10.49 65.25 30.33
CA ILE A 803 10.55 63.82 30.03
C ILE A 803 11.97 63.38 29.75
N MET A 804 12.69 64.10 28.89
CA MET A 804 14.09 63.82 28.56
C MET A 804 14.99 63.83 29.77
N LYS A 805 14.84 64.80 30.64
CA LYS A 805 15.61 64.91 31.91
C LYS A 805 15.31 63.74 32.82
N LYS A 806 14.04 63.30 32.90
CA LYS A 806 13.66 62.14 33.70
C LYS A 806 14.25 60.84 33.10
N ILE A 807 14.20 60.65 31.79
CA ILE A 807 14.81 59.52 31.11
C ILE A 807 16.32 59.48 31.36
N GLN A 808 16.99 60.60 31.14
CA GLN A 808 18.42 60.73 31.38
C GLN A 808 18.79 60.34 32.81
N THR A 809 18.14 61.01 33.82
CA THR A 809 18.41 60.73 35.23
C THR A 809 18.21 59.27 35.59
N ASN A 810 17.17 58.61 35.08
CA ASN A 810 16.93 57.20 35.32
C ASN A 810 17.97 56.26 34.66
N LEU A 811 18.47 56.63 33.47
CA LEU A 811 19.54 55.89 32.80
C LEU A 811 20.89 56.07 33.52
N GLU A 812 21.21 57.33 33.99
CA GLU A 812 22.38 57.61 34.81
C GLU A 812 22.38 56.81 36.13
N GLN A 813 21.26 56.85 36.84
CA GLN A 813 21.12 56.19 38.16
C GLN A 813 21.13 54.67 38.08
N LYS A 814 20.48 54.08 37.07
CA LYS A 814 20.26 52.64 37.00
C LYS A 814 21.33 51.89 36.19
N LEU A 815 21.90 52.51 35.17
CA LEU A 815 22.88 51.89 34.28
C LEU A 815 24.27 52.59 34.33
N GLY A 816 24.43 53.63 35.16
CA GLY A 816 25.67 54.40 35.17
C GLY A 816 25.99 55.10 33.83
N ALA A 817 24.93 55.39 33.06
CA ALA A 817 25.07 56.05 31.77
C ALA A 817 25.69 57.46 31.94
N GLN A 818 26.50 57.83 30.98
CA GLN A 818 27.03 59.23 30.93
C GLN A 818 26.66 59.80 29.56
N LEU A 819 26.30 61.13 29.53
CA LEU A 819 26.12 61.80 28.27
C LEU A 819 27.48 62.03 27.60
N ARG A 820 27.53 61.81 26.31
CA ARG A 820 28.71 62.07 25.50
C ARG A 820 28.60 63.38 24.75
#